data_9786be9c9ceb5f59bb609387da5af7a5
#
_entry.id   9786be9c9ceb5f59bb609387da5af7a5
#
_cell.length_a   1.000
_cell.length_b   1.000
_cell.length_c   1.000
_cell.angle_alpha   90.00
_cell.angle_beta   90.00
_cell.angle_gamma   90.00
#
_symmetry.space_group_name_H-M   'P 1'
#
loop_
_entity.id
_entity.type
_entity.pdbx_description
1 polymer ?
#
loop_
_entity_poly.entity_id
_entity_poly.type
_entity_poly.pdbx_seq_one_letter_code
_entity_poly.pdbx_strand_id
1 'polypeptide(L)'
;MPLIPPSLDDRSYDDLVQDLLSNIPAHTPEWTNPQPGDPGRTLLELFAWLADTILYRANLIPEKQRVAFLKLLGQSMQPAAAARGIISLSLGASAVAPVGIAAAAKVNGPPTFETLGDIDLSPISAQAYIKVPLTANQEAQSLSLLTGLKQLYNLPSIPAGYTTTTVFTNNQADPNGIDLVNGTTDSSLWLALLVPNPQNKPTVANAIGGKYGPQTLNIGFVPALSVPALYPVPQSYTAAGAPAPVQATWLLSQPPPAPGQPIAYTTLKVMGDTTQNLTQPGIVQLSVPPTNVIGAPSNDVRSDAQAGVGMKPPRIDDNTVASQLLAWVRLSTQSALKVSWLGVNALQIDQRTTYTSIVIGVGDGSANQQFALPQSQVDPTSFQLEVDMPGLGFVLWQRVDDLAVLQGPVQAYVLDAEAGTVTCGNQLQGMIVPAGRRVRARSMRAGGGSIGNLPAGTLSSIQAFDASGNQINQTITVQQPIATTGGGDSETLDAASQRIPSLLQNQGRAVTAEDYTNLALQTPGTDVARAEALPLFKPQTRTPNVPGVVSVMVIPNKDGVMNPCPRADRPMLETVYQYLNPRRPVTAEMYVIASEYVGLGIALAVEIKTGYQTLQVAQAVETALRSYLWPLAPGGLDNTGWPLGRSVRSFELEVIVSRVAGVIEVNRLDLFRPLPGGGYQQLPTDASGKSELTLESWQLPEVLDVVIAVGADGSGIGVPPMTVPPETDPTVAVPVVPKVC
;
A
#
# COMPACT_ATOMS: atom_id res chain seq x y z
N MET A 1 24.20 4.84 16.95
CA MET A 1 24.21 4.28 18.31
C MET A 1 22.98 4.78 19.05
N PRO A 2 22.11 3.92 19.57
CA PRO A 2 20.99 4.39 20.38
C PRO A 2 21.51 5.20 21.59
N LEU A 3 20.77 6.24 21.95
CA LEU A 3 21.05 6.99 23.18
C LEU A 3 20.65 6.10 24.37
N ILE A 4 21.57 5.26 24.81
CA ILE A 4 21.40 4.50 26.05
C ILE A 4 21.65 5.46 27.20
N PRO A 5 20.67 5.73 28.08
CA PRO A 5 20.91 6.56 29.24
C PRO A 5 22.06 5.98 30.07
N PRO A 6 23.06 6.78 30.48
CA PRO A 6 24.10 6.28 31.34
C PRO A 6 23.47 5.83 32.67
N SER A 7 23.90 4.67 33.18
CA SER A 7 23.57 4.27 34.52
C SER A 7 24.13 5.28 35.51
N LEU A 8 23.34 5.76 36.43
CA LEU A 8 23.79 6.65 37.49
C LEU A 8 24.68 5.93 38.52
N ASP A 9 24.37 4.66 38.72
CA ASP A 9 25.12 3.75 39.60
C ASP A 9 24.97 2.33 39.05
N ASP A 10 26.05 1.64 38.79
CA ASP A 10 26.13 0.31 38.17
C ASP A 10 26.39 -0.82 39.19
N ARG A 11 26.45 -0.48 40.49
CA ARG A 11 26.63 -1.48 41.55
C ARG A 11 25.44 -2.44 41.63
N SER A 12 25.75 -3.72 41.62
CA SER A 12 24.78 -4.79 41.84
C SER A 12 24.50 -4.99 43.32
N TYR A 13 23.45 -5.77 43.65
CA TYR A 13 23.15 -6.21 45.02
C TYR A 13 24.37 -6.82 45.69
N ASP A 14 25.12 -7.68 45.00
CA ASP A 14 26.31 -8.34 45.56
C ASP A 14 27.43 -7.35 45.84
N ASP A 15 27.64 -6.34 44.98
CA ASP A 15 28.61 -5.26 45.21
C ASP A 15 28.25 -4.45 46.46
N LEU A 16 26.98 -4.11 46.62
CA LEU A 16 26.46 -3.39 47.78
C LEU A 16 26.65 -4.19 49.07
N VAL A 17 26.40 -5.51 49.05
CA VAL A 17 26.62 -6.40 50.17
C VAL A 17 28.12 -6.45 50.54
N GLN A 18 29.00 -6.57 49.53
CA GLN A 18 30.44 -6.57 49.75
C GLN A 18 30.94 -5.24 50.32
N ASP A 19 30.47 -4.11 49.80
CA ASP A 19 30.79 -2.79 50.31
C ASP A 19 30.44 -2.65 51.81
N LEU A 20 29.20 -3.08 52.17
CA LEU A 20 28.74 -3.05 53.55
C LEU A 20 29.56 -3.97 54.43
N LEU A 21 29.90 -5.18 54.01
CA LEU A 21 30.70 -6.13 54.76
C LEU A 21 32.17 -5.60 54.94
N SER A 22 32.73 -4.95 53.94
CA SER A 22 34.06 -4.39 53.99
C SER A 22 34.22 -3.24 55.03
N ASN A 23 33.13 -2.55 55.33
CA ASN A 23 33.07 -1.46 56.29
C ASN A 23 32.91 -1.92 57.76
N ILE A 24 32.55 -3.20 58.02
CA ILE A 24 32.35 -3.75 59.37
C ILE A 24 33.59 -3.55 60.29
N PRO A 25 34.85 -3.87 59.83
CA PRO A 25 36.01 -3.72 60.69
C PRO A 25 36.29 -2.29 61.15
N ALA A 26 35.87 -1.29 60.33
CA ALA A 26 36.04 0.13 60.65
C ALA A 26 35.03 0.64 61.69
N HIS A 27 33.82 0.06 61.73
CA HIS A 27 32.73 0.55 62.60
C HIS A 27 32.36 -0.38 63.76
N THR A 28 32.60 -1.69 63.63
CA THR A 28 32.28 -2.72 64.61
C THR A 28 33.37 -3.78 64.65
N PRO A 29 34.60 -3.45 65.17
CA PRO A 29 35.76 -4.35 65.12
C PRO A 29 35.59 -5.64 65.93
N GLU A 30 34.61 -5.67 66.84
CA GLU A 30 34.27 -6.86 67.63
C GLU A 30 33.53 -7.93 66.77
N TRP A 31 32.91 -7.55 65.68
CA TRP A 31 32.20 -8.49 64.84
C TRP A 31 33.12 -9.02 63.71
N THR A 32 33.89 -10.06 64.06
CA THR A 32 35.01 -10.55 63.22
C THR A 32 34.63 -11.57 62.17
N ASN A 33 33.42 -12.15 62.20
CA ASN A 33 33.04 -13.24 61.30
C ASN A 33 31.54 -13.18 60.87
N PRO A 34 31.12 -12.30 59.97
CA PRO A 34 29.76 -12.17 59.49
C PRO A 34 29.39 -13.35 58.56
N GLN A 35 28.84 -14.43 59.11
CA GLN A 35 28.41 -15.59 58.32
C GLN A 35 27.00 -15.42 57.76
N PRO A 36 26.68 -16.07 56.58
CA PRO A 36 25.31 -16.16 56.10
C PRO A 36 24.37 -16.75 57.17
N GLY A 37 23.24 -16.07 57.44
CA GLY A 37 22.29 -16.44 58.47
C GLY A 37 22.53 -15.75 59.85
N ASP A 38 23.60 -14.97 60.00
CA ASP A 38 23.79 -14.08 61.15
C ASP A 38 22.76 -12.94 61.12
N PRO A 39 22.06 -12.63 62.19
CA PRO A 39 21.09 -11.53 62.26
C PRO A 39 21.66 -10.17 61.80
N GLY A 40 22.91 -9.87 62.15
CA GLY A 40 23.59 -8.64 61.72
C GLY A 40 23.80 -8.61 60.21
N ARG A 41 24.28 -9.71 59.66
CA ARG A 41 24.47 -9.83 58.21
C ARG A 41 23.14 -9.78 57.44
N THR A 42 22.09 -10.43 57.95
CA THR A 42 20.76 -10.36 57.38
C THR A 42 20.23 -8.94 57.33
N LEU A 43 20.50 -8.10 58.31
CA LEU A 43 20.15 -6.69 58.29
C LEU A 43 20.93 -5.93 57.22
N LEU A 44 22.25 -6.17 57.03
CA LEU A 44 23.05 -5.57 56.00
C LEU A 44 22.56 -5.98 54.58
N GLU A 45 22.20 -7.26 54.40
CA GLU A 45 21.62 -7.78 53.16
C GLU A 45 20.26 -7.15 52.85
N LEU A 46 19.42 -6.88 53.88
CA LEU A 46 18.15 -6.13 53.71
C LEU A 46 18.40 -4.68 53.28
N PHE A 47 19.40 -4.01 53.88
CA PHE A 47 19.77 -2.67 53.44
C PHE A 47 20.34 -2.64 52.04
N ALA A 48 21.17 -3.61 51.67
CA ALA A 48 21.67 -3.77 50.29
C ALA A 48 20.52 -3.99 49.33
N TRP A 49 19.55 -4.83 49.62
CA TRP A 49 18.35 -5.03 48.80
C TRP A 49 17.51 -3.75 48.65
N LEU A 50 17.34 -3.00 49.76
CA LEU A 50 16.62 -1.72 49.71
C LEU A 50 17.39 -0.70 48.84
N ALA A 51 18.73 -0.62 49.00
CA ALA A 51 19.57 0.25 48.20
C ALA A 51 19.54 -0.14 46.70
N ASP A 52 19.64 -1.42 46.35
CA ASP A 52 19.51 -1.94 45.02
C ASP A 52 18.16 -1.55 44.37
N THR A 53 17.05 -1.69 45.15
CA THR A 53 15.72 -1.26 44.70
C THR A 53 15.63 0.24 44.43
N ILE A 54 16.30 1.07 45.24
CA ILE A 54 16.36 2.53 45.06
C ILE A 54 17.21 2.88 43.85
N LEU A 55 18.39 2.24 43.69
CA LEU A 55 19.27 2.44 42.55
C LEU A 55 18.62 2.02 41.24
N TYR A 56 17.93 0.88 41.23
CA TYR A 56 17.13 0.45 40.11
C TYR A 56 16.10 1.52 39.65
N ARG A 57 15.35 2.08 40.65
CA ARG A 57 14.41 3.18 40.36
C ARG A 57 15.09 4.48 39.93
N ALA A 58 16.27 4.78 40.51
CA ALA A 58 17.04 5.97 40.14
C ALA A 58 17.61 5.86 38.72
N ASN A 59 17.99 4.65 38.29
CA ASN A 59 18.49 4.39 36.96
C ASN A 59 17.37 4.34 35.89
N LEU A 60 16.11 4.14 36.28
CA LEU A 60 14.94 4.23 35.43
C LEU A 60 14.65 5.72 35.14
N ILE A 61 15.02 6.21 33.97
CA ILE A 61 14.56 7.52 33.51
C ILE A 61 13.07 7.38 33.15
N PRO A 62 12.14 8.07 33.85
CA PRO A 62 10.72 7.99 33.56
C PRO A 62 10.44 8.36 32.09
N GLU A 63 9.54 7.65 31.43
CA GLU A 63 9.14 7.91 30.04
C GLU A 63 8.80 9.39 29.79
N LYS A 64 8.13 10.02 30.75
CA LYS A 64 7.80 11.46 30.70
C LYS A 64 9.04 12.36 30.56
N GLN A 65 10.17 11.99 31.20
CA GLN A 65 11.42 12.76 31.07
C GLN A 65 12.08 12.53 29.71
N ARG A 66 12.02 11.29 29.20
CA ARG A 66 12.50 10.98 27.84
C ARG A 66 11.72 11.76 26.77
N VAL A 67 10.37 11.79 26.88
CA VAL A 67 9.51 12.58 26.01
C VAL A 67 9.81 14.08 26.12
N ALA A 68 10.02 14.60 27.35
CA ALA A 68 10.41 15.99 27.56
C ALA A 68 11.77 16.31 26.92
N PHE A 69 12.73 15.39 27.00
CA PHE A 69 14.03 15.53 26.34
C PHE A 69 13.91 15.55 24.81
N LEU A 70 13.06 14.67 24.23
CA LEU A 70 12.75 14.71 22.81
C LEU A 70 12.20 16.09 22.38
N LYS A 71 11.27 16.62 23.16
CA LYS A 71 10.71 17.97 22.90
C LYS A 71 11.73 19.08 22.99
N LEU A 72 12.68 19.00 23.94
CA LEU A 72 13.79 19.94 24.04
C LEU A 72 14.70 19.90 22.81
N LEU A 73 14.85 18.74 22.17
CA LEU A 73 15.57 18.58 20.89
C LEU A 73 14.75 19.02 19.67
N GLY A 74 13.52 19.56 19.86
CA GLY A 74 12.62 19.94 18.78
C GLY A 74 12.03 18.75 18.02
N GLN A 75 12.04 17.55 18.62
CA GLN A 75 11.54 16.34 18.00
C GLN A 75 10.24 15.88 18.64
N SER A 76 9.23 15.62 17.81
CA SER A 76 8.00 14.93 18.22
C SER A 76 8.03 13.47 17.77
N MET A 77 7.26 12.64 18.47
CA MET A 77 7.04 11.25 18.05
C MET A 77 6.17 11.24 16.80
N GLN A 78 6.36 10.23 15.95
CA GLN A 78 5.58 10.10 14.72
C GLN A 78 4.20 9.49 15.04
N PRO A 79 3.11 10.09 14.51
CA PRO A 79 1.77 9.56 14.67
C PRO A 79 1.58 8.28 13.84
N ALA A 80 0.54 7.51 14.18
CA ALA A 80 0.15 6.33 13.44
C ALA A 80 -0.18 6.65 11.97
N ALA A 81 0.22 5.75 11.06
CA ALA A 81 -0.19 5.78 9.67
C ALA A 81 -1.57 5.14 9.51
N ALA A 82 -2.43 5.72 8.67
CA ALA A 82 -3.76 5.19 8.42
C ALA A 82 -3.78 4.19 7.27
N ALA A 83 -4.45 3.06 7.47
CA ALA A 83 -4.74 2.12 6.39
C ALA A 83 -5.75 2.73 5.40
N ARG A 84 -5.56 2.43 4.11
CA ARG A 84 -6.40 2.88 3.00
C ARG A 84 -6.92 1.71 2.19
N GLY A 85 -8.07 1.90 1.54
CA GLY A 85 -8.67 0.88 0.70
C GLY A 85 -9.71 1.46 -0.25
N ILE A 86 -10.33 0.55 -0.99
CA ILE A 86 -11.44 0.86 -1.90
C ILE A 86 -12.62 -0.03 -1.51
N ILE A 87 -13.80 0.55 -1.49
CA ILE A 87 -15.07 -0.17 -1.36
C ILE A 87 -15.94 0.11 -2.57
N SER A 88 -16.80 -0.84 -2.89
CA SER A 88 -17.87 -0.70 -3.87
C SER A 88 -19.22 -0.77 -3.15
N LEU A 89 -20.12 0.12 -3.51
CA LEU A 89 -21.45 0.24 -2.90
C LEU A 89 -22.55 -0.19 -3.87
N SER A 90 -23.60 -0.81 -3.37
CA SER A 90 -24.78 -1.12 -4.16
C SER A 90 -26.06 -0.80 -3.41
N LEU A 91 -27.06 -0.29 -4.15
CA LEU A 91 -28.41 -0.03 -3.64
C LEU A 91 -29.27 -1.30 -3.70
N GLY A 92 -30.25 -1.37 -2.82
CA GLY A 92 -31.23 -2.44 -2.87
C GLY A 92 -31.97 -2.49 -4.23
N ALA A 93 -32.45 -3.68 -4.62
CA ALA A 93 -33.08 -3.94 -5.94
C ALA A 93 -34.29 -3.07 -6.27
N SER A 94 -34.91 -2.42 -5.31
CA SER A 94 -36.05 -1.50 -5.49
C SER A 94 -35.66 -0.07 -5.85
N ALA A 95 -34.38 0.29 -5.75
CA ALA A 95 -33.90 1.63 -6.04
C ALA A 95 -33.98 1.92 -7.55
N VAL A 96 -34.47 3.10 -7.89
CA VAL A 96 -34.63 3.56 -9.28
C VAL A 96 -33.97 4.92 -9.54
N ALA A 97 -33.50 5.59 -8.50
CA ALA A 97 -32.84 6.88 -8.58
C ALA A 97 -31.51 6.86 -7.82
N PRO A 98 -30.52 7.66 -8.24
CA PRO A 98 -29.28 7.83 -7.50
C PRO A 98 -29.51 8.40 -6.10
N VAL A 99 -28.60 8.06 -5.18
CA VAL A 99 -28.62 8.52 -3.79
C VAL A 99 -27.29 9.22 -3.50
N GLY A 100 -27.35 10.51 -3.17
CA GLY A 100 -26.17 11.29 -2.81
C GLY A 100 -25.67 10.89 -1.42
N ILE A 101 -24.43 10.45 -1.31
CA ILE A 101 -23.74 10.16 -0.06
C ILE A 101 -22.65 11.21 0.12
N ALA A 102 -22.66 11.91 1.24
CA ALA A 102 -21.62 12.89 1.60
C ALA A 102 -20.32 12.20 1.98
N ALA A 103 -19.22 12.91 1.82
CA ALA A 103 -17.91 12.48 2.32
C ALA A 103 -17.92 12.23 3.84
N ALA A 104 -16.95 11.49 4.34
CA ALA A 104 -16.83 11.09 5.74
C ALA A 104 -17.99 10.16 6.23
N ALA A 105 -18.64 9.44 5.31
CA ALA A 105 -19.54 8.36 5.70
C ALA A 105 -18.77 7.23 6.39
N LYS A 106 -19.31 6.73 7.51
CA LYS A 106 -18.62 5.75 8.35
C LYS A 106 -18.84 4.34 7.83
N VAL A 107 -17.76 3.66 7.50
CA VAL A 107 -17.74 2.24 7.12
C VAL A 107 -17.38 1.44 8.36
N ASN A 108 -18.31 0.60 8.81
CA ASN A 108 -18.15 -0.15 10.03
C ASN A 108 -17.23 -1.35 9.82
N GLY A 109 -16.27 -1.48 10.71
CA GLY A 109 -15.32 -2.57 10.80
C GLY A 109 -14.52 -2.47 12.10
N PRO A 110 -13.66 -3.44 12.40
CA PRO A 110 -12.69 -3.35 13.47
C PRO A 110 -11.31 -2.90 12.93
N PRO A 111 -10.96 -1.65 12.82
CA PRO A 111 -11.59 -0.38 13.23
C PRO A 111 -12.56 0.23 12.20
N THR A 112 -13.15 1.38 12.55
CA THR A 112 -14.01 2.15 11.65
C THR A 112 -13.19 2.90 10.60
N PHE A 113 -13.68 2.93 9.36
CA PHE A 113 -13.13 3.72 8.26
C PHE A 113 -14.10 4.85 7.89
N GLU A 114 -13.62 5.86 7.18
CA GLU A 114 -14.44 6.89 6.57
C GLU A 114 -14.19 7.01 5.07
N THR A 115 -15.22 7.38 4.31
CA THR A 115 -15.08 7.66 2.88
C THR A 115 -14.37 9.00 2.66
N LEU A 116 -13.47 9.04 1.67
CA LEU A 116 -12.67 10.24 1.36
C LEU A 116 -13.40 11.25 0.48
N GLY A 117 -14.40 10.81 -0.25
CA GLY A 117 -15.18 11.65 -1.16
C GLY A 117 -16.67 11.40 -1.03
N ASP A 118 -17.44 12.27 -1.66
CA ASP A 118 -18.87 12.13 -1.90
C ASP A 118 -19.14 11.29 -3.15
N ILE A 119 -20.35 10.73 -3.25
CA ILE A 119 -20.78 9.97 -4.41
C ILE A 119 -22.29 10.10 -4.63
N ASP A 120 -22.68 10.21 -5.89
CA ASP A 120 -24.06 9.92 -6.33
C ASP A 120 -24.15 8.42 -6.65
N LEU A 121 -24.54 7.64 -5.63
CA LEU A 121 -24.64 6.20 -5.71
C LEU A 121 -25.75 5.80 -6.68
N SER A 122 -25.35 5.33 -7.86
CA SER A 122 -26.27 4.95 -8.93
C SER A 122 -26.93 3.59 -8.65
N PRO A 123 -28.23 3.42 -9.00
CA PRO A 123 -28.98 2.15 -8.79
C PRO A 123 -28.64 1.10 -9.86
N ILE A 124 -27.35 0.87 -10.06
CA ILE A 124 -26.80 -0.11 -11.01
C ILE A 124 -25.76 -0.96 -10.30
N SER A 125 -25.63 -2.18 -10.77
CA SER A 125 -24.51 -3.07 -10.49
C SER A 125 -23.66 -3.25 -11.74
N ALA A 126 -22.52 -3.89 -11.62
CA ALA A 126 -21.65 -4.16 -12.76
C ALA A 126 -21.09 -5.57 -12.74
N GLN A 127 -20.87 -6.12 -13.93
CA GLN A 127 -20.15 -7.35 -14.14
C GLN A 127 -19.13 -7.15 -15.24
N ALA A 128 -17.89 -7.55 -15.00
CA ALA A 128 -16.81 -7.35 -15.94
C ALA A 128 -16.59 -8.58 -16.82
N TYR A 129 -16.27 -8.34 -18.10
CA TYR A 129 -16.06 -9.38 -19.11
C TYR A 129 -14.84 -9.07 -19.97
N ILE A 130 -14.19 -10.13 -20.42
CA ILE A 130 -13.13 -10.05 -21.44
C ILE A 130 -13.41 -11.05 -22.56
N LYS A 131 -12.82 -10.77 -23.73
CA LYS A 131 -12.80 -11.67 -24.89
C LYS A 131 -11.47 -12.36 -24.95
N VAL A 132 -11.43 -13.63 -24.53
CA VAL A 132 -10.20 -14.43 -24.52
C VAL A 132 -9.98 -15.05 -25.89
N PRO A 133 -8.78 -14.99 -26.48
CA PRO A 133 -8.44 -15.68 -27.72
C PRO A 133 -8.75 -17.18 -27.66
N LEU A 134 -9.17 -17.77 -28.77
CA LEU A 134 -9.35 -19.20 -28.86
C LEU A 134 -7.99 -19.92 -28.68
N THR A 135 -8.01 -21.04 -27.98
CA THR A 135 -6.87 -21.95 -27.98
C THR A 135 -6.67 -22.60 -29.37
N ALA A 136 -5.46 -23.07 -29.68
CA ALA A 136 -5.15 -23.70 -30.97
C ALA A 136 -6.14 -24.83 -31.35
N ASN A 137 -6.58 -25.62 -30.35
CA ASN A 137 -7.60 -26.66 -30.58
C ASN A 137 -8.98 -26.08 -30.91
N GLN A 138 -9.39 -25.01 -30.23
CA GLN A 138 -10.67 -24.33 -30.48
C GLN A 138 -10.66 -23.61 -31.84
N GLU A 139 -9.52 -23.01 -32.22
CA GLU A 139 -9.34 -22.40 -33.55
C GLU A 139 -9.48 -23.45 -34.65
N ALA A 140 -8.82 -24.60 -34.53
CA ALA A 140 -8.93 -25.69 -35.48
C ALA A 140 -10.36 -26.22 -35.63
N GLN A 141 -11.10 -26.35 -34.52
CA GLN A 141 -12.51 -26.75 -34.51
C GLN A 141 -13.43 -25.69 -35.14
N SER A 142 -13.11 -24.40 -34.99
CA SER A 142 -13.91 -23.26 -35.47
C SER A 142 -13.52 -22.79 -36.86
N LEU A 143 -12.44 -23.29 -37.42
CA LEU A 143 -11.84 -22.78 -38.67
C LEU A 143 -12.81 -22.81 -39.86
N SER A 144 -13.59 -23.88 -40.02
CA SER A 144 -14.58 -24.00 -41.09
C SER A 144 -15.70 -22.95 -40.98
N LEU A 145 -16.16 -22.70 -39.74
CA LEU A 145 -17.17 -21.67 -39.44
C LEU A 145 -16.61 -20.26 -39.74
N LEU A 146 -15.44 -19.99 -39.20
CA LEU A 146 -14.79 -18.66 -39.38
C LEU A 146 -14.46 -18.38 -40.88
N THR A 147 -14.05 -19.42 -41.62
CA THR A 147 -13.83 -19.30 -43.05
C THR A 147 -15.14 -19.07 -43.82
N GLY A 148 -16.23 -19.75 -43.41
CA GLY A 148 -17.56 -19.51 -43.96
C GLY A 148 -18.04 -18.10 -43.70
N LEU A 149 -17.81 -17.55 -42.50
CA LEU A 149 -18.13 -16.16 -42.17
C LEU A 149 -17.33 -15.16 -43.01
N LYS A 150 -16.04 -15.41 -43.23
CA LYS A 150 -15.20 -14.59 -44.16
C LYS A 150 -15.82 -14.52 -45.55
N GLN A 151 -16.22 -15.66 -46.11
CA GLN A 151 -16.82 -15.73 -47.45
C GLN A 151 -18.20 -15.06 -47.51
N LEU A 152 -19.07 -15.35 -46.52
CA LEU A 152 -20.42 -14.82 -46.47
C LEU A 152 -20.47 -13.28 -46.38
N TYR A 153 -19.54 -12.69 -45.61
CA TYR A 153 -19.49 -11.24 -45.38
C TYR A 153 -18.38 -10.53 -46.14
N ASN A 154 -17.70 -11.23 -47.06
CA ASN A 154 -16.60 -10.69 -47.91
C ASN A 154 -15.55 -9.93 -47.06
N LEU A 155 -15.14 -10.55 -45.89
CA LEU A 155 -14.18 -9.96 -45.02
C LEU A 155 -12.75 -10.08 -45.58
N PRO A 156 -11.87 -9.10 -45.34
CA PRO A 156 -10.50 -9.11 -45.87
C PRO A 156 -9.64 -10.24 -45.25
N SER A 157 -9.97 -10.63 -44.02
CA SER A 157 -9.29 -11.71 -43.27
C SER A 157 -10.29 -12.61 -42.58
N ILE A 158 -9.84 -13.80 -42.14
CA ILE A 158 -10.64 -14.65 -41.24
C ILE A 158 -10.85 -13.89 -39.91
N PRO A 159 -12.11 -13.74 -39.45
CA PRO A 159 -12.37 -13.04 -38.19
C PRO A 159 -11.77 -13.83 -37.00
N ALA A 160 -11.18 -13.13 -36.07
CA ALA A 160 -10.68 -13.76 -34.84
C ALA A 160 -11.84 -14.29 -34.00
N GLY A 161 -11.77 -15.57 -33.65
CA GLY A 161 -12.68 -16.15 -32.68
C GLY A 161 -12.29 -15.80 -31.25
N TYR A 162 -13.26 -15.82 -30.33
CA TYR A 162 -13.01 -15.57 -28.90
C TYR A 162 -14.00 -16.36 -28.05
N THR A 163 -13.63 -16.55 -26.78
CA THR A 163 -14.57 -16.97 -25.73
C THR A 163 -14.83 -15.83 -24.77
N THR A 164 -16.10 -15.67 -24.33
CA THR A 164 -16.44 -14.69 -23.32
C THR A 164 -16.10 -15.24 -21.94
N THR A 165 -15.32 -14.51 -21.17
CA THR A 165 -14.97 -14.87 -19.80
C THR A 165 -15.41 -13.75 -18.86
N THR A 166 -16.13 -14.11 -17.79
CA THR A 166 -16.47 -13.20 -16.71
C THR A 166 -15.28 -13.09 -15.78
N VAL A 167 -14.92 -11.87 -15.42
CA VAL A 167 -13.80 -11.57 -14.54
C VAL A 167 -14.29 -10.81 -13.31
N PHE A 168 -13.50 -10.83 -12.24
CA PHE A 168 -13.82 -10.21 -10.94
C PHE A 168 -15.15 -10.71 -10.38
N THR A 169 -15.39 -12.03 -10.49
CA THR A 169 -16.61 -12.67 -9.98
C THR A 169 -16.79 -12.40 -8.49
N ASN A 170 -18.04 -12.20 -8.06
CA ASN A 170 -18.38 -11.79 -6.70
C ASN A 170 -17.70 -10.49 -6.26
N ASN A 171 -17.35 -9.63 -7.21
CA ASN A 171 -16.65 -8.37 -6.97
C ASN A 171 -15.29 -8.52 -6.23
N GLN A 172 -14.62 -9.66 -6.42
CA GLN A 172 -13.30 -9.93 -5.86
C GLN A 172 -12.22 -9.61 -6.87
N ALA A 173 -11.09 -9.10 -6.38
CA ALA A 173 -9.93 -8.83 -7.21
C ALA A 173 -9.23 -10.13 -7.62
N ASP A 174 -8.70 -10.15 -8.85
CA ASP A 174 -7.77 -11.19 -9.31
C ASP A 174 -6.35 -10.79 -8.92
N PRO A 175 -5.68 -11.54 -8.05
CA PRO A 175 -4.32 -11.21 -7.61
C PRO A 175 -3.29 -11.25 -8.74
N ASN A 176 -3.51 -12.07 -9.78
CA ASN A 176 -2.62 -12.17 -10.93
C ASN A 176 -2.82 -11.03 -11.93
N GLY A 177 -3.99 -10.40 -11.89
CA GLY A 177 -4.39 -9.38 -12.84
C GLY A 177 -4.60 -9.91 -14.26
N ILE A 178 -5.40 -9.19 -15.02
CA ILE A 178 -5.76 -9.51 -16.40
C ILE A 178 -4.99 -8.59 -17.33
N ASP A 179 -4.13 -9.14 -18.15
CA ASP A 179 -3.42 -8.41 -19.20
C ASP A 179 -4.38 -8.07 -20.34
N LEU A 180 -4.69 -6.78 -20.52
CA LEU A 180 -5.64 -6.36 -21.54
C LEU A 180 -5.09 -6.45 -22.95
N VAL A 181 -3.80 -6.31 -23.15
CA VAL A 181 -3.16 -6.34 -24.49
C VAL A 181 -2.91 -7.77 -24.95
N ASN A 182 -2.31 -8.59 -24.10
CA ASN A 182 -1.92 -9.95 -24.47
C ASN A 182 -2.97 -11.00 -24.13
N GLY A 183 -3.81 -10.75 -23.13
CA GLY A 183 -4.84 -11.67 -22.63
C GLY A 183 -6.21 -11.51 -23.31
N THR A 184 -6.42 -10.49 -24.15
CA THR A 184 -7.71 -10.24 -24.80
C THR A 184 -7.56 -10.03 -26.33
N THR A 185 -8.63 -10.34 -27.08
CA THR A 185 -8.61 -10.19 -28.55
C THR A 185 -8.75 -8.74 -29.03
N ASP A 186 -9.21 -7.84 -28.17
CA ASP A 186 -9.55 -6.45 -28.54
C ASP A 186 -8.93 -5.40 -27.62
N SER A 187 -7.94 -5.79 -26.84
CA SER A 187 -7.23 -4.95 -25.87
C SER A 187 -8.19 -4.14 -24.98
N SER A 188 -9.25 -4.79 -24.53
CA SER A 188 -10.34 -4.13 -23.81
C SER A 188 -10.92 -4.94 -22.67
N LEU A 189 -11.34 -4.22 -21.63
CA LEU A 189 -12.17 -4.73 -20.56
C LEU A 189 -13.58 -4.15 -20.72
N TRP A 190 -14.58 -5.02 -20.66
CA TRP A 190 -15.97 -4.68 -20.85
C TRP A 190 -16.74 -4.79 -19.54
N LEU A 191 -17.37 -3.70 -19.13
CA LEU A 191 -18.15 -3.62 -17.92
C LEU A 191 -19.64 -3.52 -18.28
N ALA A 192 -20.40 -4.58 -18.03
CA ALA A 192 -21.86 -4.58 -18.19
C ALA A 192 -22.48 -3.80 -17.04
N LEU A 193 -23.16 -2.71 -17.33
CA LEU A 193 -23.99 -1.99 -16.36
C LEU A 193 -25.34 -2.68 -16.27
N LEU A 194 -25.70 -3.18 -15.12
CA LEU A 194 -26.89 -4.00 -14.88
C LEU A 194 -27.89 -3.28 -13.98
N VAL A 195 -29.16 -3.33 -14.36
CA VAL A 195 -30.26 -2.85 -13.52
C VAL A 195 -30.92 -4.07 -12.88
N PRO A 196 -30.94 -4.17 -11.54
CA PRO A 196 -31.46 -5.36 -10.85
C PRO A 196 -32.86 -5.79 -11.28
N ASN A 197 -33.76 -4.84 -11.54
CA ASN A 197 -35.09 -5.11 -12.12
C ASN A 197 -35.13 -4.62 -13.58
N PRO A 198 -35.22 -5.53 -14.58
CA PRO A 198 -35.25 -5.18 -16.00
C PRO A 198 -36.37 -4.20 -16.39
N GLN A 199 -37.50 -4.20 -15.68
CA GLN A 199 -38.63 -3.30 -15.95
C GLN A 199 -38.27 -1.83 -15.64
N ASN A 200 -37.31 -1.59 -14.75
CA ASN A 200 -36.90 -0.26 -14.33
C ASN A 200 -35.82 0.37 -15.23
N LYS A 201 -35.32 -0.34 -16.26
CA LYS A 201 -34.27 0.17 -17.15
C LYS A 201 -34.51 1.58 -17.69
N PRO A 202 -35.71 1.90 -18.27
CA PRO A 202 -35.94 3.25 -18.78
C PRO A 202 -35.90 4.32 -17.68
N THR A 203 -36.40 4.00 -16.49
CA THR A 203 -36.42 4.91 -15.34
C THR A 203 -35.01 5.17 -14.83
N VAL A 204 -34.21 4.09 -14.68
CA VAL A 204 -32.80 4.17 -14.25
C VAL A 204 -31.96 4.90 -15.28
N ALA A 205 -32.13 4.61 -16.59
CA ALA A 205 -31.43 5.32 -17.67
C ALA A 205 -31.72 6.84 -17.63
N ASN A 206 -32.96 7.24 -17.41
CA ASN A 206 -33.35 8.63 -17.23
C ASN A 206 -32.76 9.27 -15.99
N ALA A 207 -32.67 8.52 -14.89
CA ALA A 207 -32.13 9.01 -13.62
C ALA A 207 -30.61 9.24 -13.69
N ILE A 208 -29.85 8.33 -14.29
CA ILE A 208 -28.39 8.43 -14.42
C ILE A 208 -27.95 9.30 -15.62
N GLY A 209 -28.79 9.43 -16.64
CA GLY A 209 -28.49 10.14 -17.89
C GLY A 209 -28.63 11.65 -17.84
N GLY A 210 -28.66 12.24 -16.64
CA GLY A 210 -28.50 13.67 -16.49
C GLY A 210 -29.73 14.54 -16.78
N LYS A 211 -30.93 14.03 -16.65
CA LYS A 211 -32.16 14.84 -16.73
C LYS A 211 -32.15 16.05 -15.77
N TYR A 212 -31.44 15.92 -14.65
CA TYR A 212 -31.35 16.92 -13.58
C TYR A 212 -29.96 17.53 -13.41
N GLY A 213 -29.06 17.36 -14.38
CA GLY A 213 -27.68 17.83 -14.38
C GLY A 213 -26.68 16.73 -14.75
N PRO A 214 -25.41 17.07 -14.97
CA PRO A 214 -24.40 16.07 -15.28
C PRO A 214 -24.22 15.13 -14.10
N GLN A 215 -24.46 13.85 -14.34
CA GLN A 215 -24.22 12.76 -13.37
C GLN A 215 -22.81 12.21 -13.57
N THR A 216 -22.21 11.74 -12.49
CA THR A 216 -20.90 11.08 -12.53
C THR A 216 -21.06 9.58 -12.24
N LEU A 217 -20.32 8.76 -12.98
CA LEU A 217 -20.16 7.35 -12.70
C LEU A 217 -18.79 7.13 -12.08
N ASN A 218 -18.76 6.72 -10.83
CA ASN A 218 -17.53 6.41 -10.13
C ASN A 218 -17.11 4.97 -10.41
N ILE A 219 -16.00 4.79 -11.10
CA ILE A 219 -15.40 3.50 -11.39
C ILE A 219 -14.18 3.32 -10.50
N GLY A 220 -14.19 2.28 -9.66
CA GLY A 220 -13.01 1.85 -8.92
C GLY A 220 -12.10 1.04 -9.83
N PHE A 221 -10.82 1.31 -9.75
CA PHE A 221 -9.79 0.65 -10.52
C PHE A 221 -8.63 0.23 -9.63
N VAL A 222 -8.16 -1.00 -9.82
CA VAL A 222 -6.98 -1.55 -9.14
C VAL A 222 -6.08 -2.19 -10.19
N PRO A 223 -4.89 -1.62 -10.45
CA PRO A 223 -3.91 -2.29 -11.31
C PRO A 223 -3.34 -3.51 -10.60
N ALA A 224 -2.89 -4.51 -11.34
CA ALA A 224 -2.07 -5.56 -10.79
C ALA A 224 -0.71 -4.97 -10.39
N LEU A 225 -0.16 -5.46 -9.26
CA LEU A 225 1.11 -4.95 -8.71
C LEU A 225 2.30 -5.13 -9.65
N SER A 226 2.18 -6.04 -10.61
CA SER A 226 3.20 -6.36 -11.61
C SER A 226 3.19 -5.46 -12.85
N VAL A 227 2.36 -4.43 -12.90
CA VAL A 227 2.35 -3.51 -14.05
C VAL A 227 3.63 -2.70 -14.05
N PRO A 228 4.53 -2.91 -15.02
CA PRO A 228 5.73 -2.10 -15.11
C PRO A 228 5.32 -0.65 -15.37
N ALA A 229 5.75 0.20 -14.49
CA ALA A 229 5.95 1.64 -14.65
C ALA A 229 5.04 2.34 -15.65
N LEU A 230 3.77 2.39 -15.39
CA LEU A 230 2.87 3.28 -16.11
C LEU A 230 2.94 4.66 -15.44
N TYR A 231 3.89 5.47 -15.88
CA TYR A 231 4.05 6.84 -15.36
C TYR A 231 3.29 7.85 -16.18
N PRO A 232 2.62 8.78 -15.53
CA PRO A 232 2.54 10.10 -16.07
C PRO A 232 3.89 10.80 -15.85
N VAL A 233 4.74 10.75 -16.85
CA VAL A 233 5.81 11.74 -16.95
C VAL A 233 5.12 13.09 -17.15
N PRO A 234 5.41 14.14 -16.34
CA PRO A 234 4.94 15.47 -16.66
C PRO A 234 5.29 15.78 -18.11
N GLN A 235 4.36 16.31 -18.90
CA GLN A 235 4.54 16.56 -20.34
C GLN A 235 5.78 17.41 -20.68
N SER A 236 6.35 18.10 -19.69
CA SER A 236 7.57 18.90 -19.81
C SER A 236 8.88 18.11 -19.63
N TYR A 237 8.80 16.84 -19.23
CA TYR A 237 9.98 16.01 -18.96
C TYR A 237 9.96 14.74 -19.82
N THR A 238 10.31 14.89 -21.09
CA THR A 238 10.57 13.76 -21.99
C THR A 238 12.04 13.35 -21.88
N ALA A 239 12.38 12.57 -20.87
CA ALA A 239 13.62 11.83 -20.87
C ALA A 239 13.54 10.76 -21.97
N ALA A 240 14.54 10.65 -22.83
CA ALA A 240 14.63 9.58 -23.81
C ALA A 240 14.56 8.24 -23.06
N GLY A 241 13.56 7.39 -23.39
CA GLY A 241 13.33 6.10 -22.75
C GLY A 241 12.34 6.11 -21.58
N ALA A 242 11.70 7.24 -21.24
CA ALA A 242 10.60 7.24 -20.28
C ALA A 242 9.39 6.48 -20.86
N PRO A 243 8.74 5.60 -20.08
CA PRO A 243 7.55 4.90 -20.55
C PRO A 243 6.44 5.90 -20.85
N ALA A 244 5.76 5.70 -21.98
CA ALA A 244 4.61 6.53 -22.35
C ALA A 244 3.49 6.35 -21.31
N PRO A 245 2.72 7.42 -20.99
CA PRO A 245 1.54 7.28 -20.14
C PRO A 245 0.54 6.31 -20.77
N VAL A 246 -0.21 5.59 -19.91
CA VAL A 246 -1.28 4.71 -20.39
C VAL A 246 -2.32 5.54 -21.12
N GLN A 247 -2.44 5.31 -22.41
CA GLN A 247 -3.52 5.87 -23.18
C GLN A 247 -4.73 4.96 -23.10
N ALA A 248 -5.60 5.22 -22.15
CA ALA A 248 -6.84 4.50 -21.97
C ALA A 248 -8.03 5.34 -22.42
N THR A 249 -8.96 4.72 -23.11
CA THR A 249 -10.20 5.35 -23.58
C THR A 249 -11.40 4.67 -22.93
N TRP A 250 -12.29 5.48 -22.39
CA TRP A 250 -13.55 5.03 -21.79
C TRP A 250 -14.68 5.29 -22.79
N LEU A 251 -15.39 4.23 -23.16
CA LEU A 251 -16.45 4.27 -24.17
C LEU A 251 -17.74 3.70 -23.57
N LEU A 252 -18.87 4.37 -23.78
CA LEU A 252 -20.20 3.90 -23.40
C LEU A 252 -20.96 3.46 -24.64
N SER A 253 -21.58 2.29 -24.62
CA SER A 253 -22.39 1.80 -25.72
C SER A 253 -23.69 2.61 -25.87
N GLN A 254 -24.09 2.79 -27.13
CA GLN A 254 -25.34 3.44 -27.49
C GLN A 254 -26.48 2.41 -27.71
N PRO A 255 -27.74 2.84 -27.77
CA PRO A 255 -28.86 1.99 -28.18
C PRO A 255 -28.61 1.24 -29.49
N PRO A 256 -29.30 0.12 -29.75
CA PRO A 256 -29.12 -0.65 -30.96
C PRO A 256 -29.23 0.25 -32.20
N PRO A 257 -28.26 0.18 -33.15
CA PRO A 257 -28.31 0.97 -34.36
C PRO A 257 -29.44 0.46 -35.28
N ALA A 258 -29.84 1.30 -36.26
CA ALA A 258 -30.74 0.87 -37.33
C ALA A 258 -30.10 -0.31 -38.08
N PRO A 259 -30.91 -1.19 -38.72
CA PRO A 259 -30.40 -2.31 -39.49
C PRO A 259 -29.33 -1.85 -40.55
N GLY A 260 -28.18 -2.50 -40.53
CA GLY A 260 -27.08 -2.18 -41.42
C GLY A 260 -26.13 -1.05 -40.99
N GLN A 261 -26.41 -0.40 -39.84
CA GLN A 261 -25.51 0.60 -39.27
C GLN A 261 -24.55 -0.04 -38.24
N PRO A 262 -23.32 0.47 -38.13
CA PRO A 262 -22.36 -0.01 -37.16
C PRO A 262 -22.78 0.36 -35.72
N ILE A 263 -22.34 -0.41 -34.76
CA ILE A 263 -22.52 -0.10 -33.32
C ILE A 263 -21.77 1.18 -33.01
N ALA A 264 -22.45 2.10 -32.33
CA ALA A 264 -21.90 3.38 -31.92
C ALA A 264 -21.54 3.40 -30.43
N TYR A 265 -20.52 4.15 -30.11
CA TYR A 265 -20.06 4.40 -28.75
C TYR A 265 -19.88 5.90 -28.52
N THR A 266 -20.13 6.32 -27.28
CA THR A 266 -19.84 7.68 -26.83
C THR A 266 -18.60 7.65 -25.97
N THR A 267 -17.61 8.49 -26.26
CA THR A 267 -16.45 8.66 -25.39
C THR A 267 -16.86 9.35 -24.10
N LEU A 268 -16.58 8.72 -22.96
CA LEU A 268 -16.83 9.28 -21.63
C LEU A 268 -15.69 10.22 -21.25
N LYS A 269 -16.04 11.42 -20.77
CA LYS A 269 -15.07 12.38 -20.27
C LYS A 269 -14.70 12.04 -18.82
N VAL A 270 -13.40 11.97 -18.54
CA VAL A 270 -12.88 11.85 -17.18
C VAL A 270 -12.99 13.22 -16.49
N MET A 271 -13.74 13.28 -15.39
CA MET A 271 -13.96 14.48 -14.57
C MET A 271 -13.00 14.53 -13.38
N GLY A 272 -12.66 13.38 -12.83
CA GLY A 272 -11.71 13.20 -11.74
C GLY A 272 -11.01 11.87 -11.87
N ASP A 273 -9.73 11.83 -11.50
CA ASP A 273 -8.92 10.61 -11.55
C ASP A 273 -7.95 10.58 -10.38
N THR A 274 -8.20 9.69 -9.43
CA THR A 274 -7.28 9.43 -8.32
C THR A 274 -6.35 8.25 -8.61
N THR A 275 -6.54 7.57 -9.77
CA THR A 275 -5.67 6.45 -10.20
C THR A 275 -4.38 6.93 -10.87
N GLN A 276 -4.25 8.24 -11.10
CA GLN A 276 -3.13 8.83 -11.82
C GLN A 276 -2.87 8.14 -13.17
N ASN A 277 -3.87 8.13 -14.02
CA ASN A 277 -3.88 7.43 -15.32
C ASN A 277 -3.70 5.91 -15.17
N LEU A 278 -4.48 5.28 -14.31
CA LEU A 278 -4.53 3.83 -14.09
C LEU A 278 -3.22 3.20 -13.59
N THR A 279 -2.40 3.98 -12.88
CA THR A 279 -1.11 3.50 -12.34
C THR A 279 -1.16 3.08 -10.89
N GLN A 280 -2.25 3.41 -10.18
CA GLN A 280 -2.45 3.08 -8.76
C GLN A 280 -3.92 2.76 -8.48
N PRO A 281 -4.22 2.06 -7.36
CA PRO A 281 -5.60 1.88 -6.91
C PRO A 281 -6.28 3.22 -6.67
N GLY A 282 -7.49 3.38 -7.21
CA GLY A 282 -8.19 4.65 -7.09
C GLY A 282 -9.56 4.65 -7.76
N ILE A 283 -10.10 5.83 -7.94
CA ILE A 283 -11.42 6.07 -8.54
C ILE A 283 -11.25 6.94 -9.79
N VAL A 284 -11.89 6.51 -10.87
CA VAL A 284 -12.07 7.30 -12.09
C VAL A 284 -13.51 7.77 -12.13
N GLN A 285 -13.72 9.07 -12.14
CA GLN A 285 -15.05 9.68 -12.27
C GLN A 285 -15.33 10.02 -13.72
N LEU A 286 -16.34 9.36 -14.29
CA LEU A 286 -16.73 9.54 -15.68
C LEU A 286 -18.02 10.34 -15.78
N SER A 287 -18.09 11.32 -16.66
CA SER A 287 -19.30 12.07 -16.96
C SER A 287 -20.27 11.20 -17.77
N VAL A 288 -21.47 10.99 -17.25
CA VAL A 288 -22.51 10.22 -17.93
C VAL A 288 -23.19 11.12 -18.99
N PRO A 289 -23.33 10.66 -20.24
CA PRO A 289 -23.99 11.43 -21.30
C PRO A 289 -25.53 11.42 -21.12
N PRO A 290 -26.24 12.25 -21.91
CA PRO A 290 -27.72 12.26 -21.88
C PRO A 290 -28.34 10.88 -22.18
N THR A 291 -29.54 10.63 -21.65
CA THR A 291 -30.23 9.33 -21.71
C THR A 291 -30.38 8.74 -23.11
N ASN A 292 -30.57 9.58 -24.12
CA ASN A 292 -30.78 9.13 -25.49
C ASN A 292 -29.59 8.41 -26.14
N VAL A 293 -28.40 8.51 -25.54
CA VAL A 293 -27.17 7.81 -25.99
C VAL A 293 -26.74 6.69 -25.04
N ILE A 294 -27.57 6.35 -24.03
CA ILE A 294 -27.32 5.26 -23.11
C ILE A 294 -28.11 4.04 -23.54
N GLY A 295 -27.42 2.96 -23.89
CA GLY A 295 -28.09 1.72 -24.27
C GLY A 295 -27.09 0.62 -24.61
N ALA A 296 -27.59 -0.58 -24.81
CA ALA A 296 -26.79 -1.73 -25.19
C ALA A 296 -27.17 -2.21 -26.59
N PRO A 297 -26.19 -2.61 -27.41
CA PRO A 297 -26.50 -3.30 -28.68
C PRO A 297 -27.20 -4.63 -28.40
N SER A 298 -27.84 -5.19 -29.43
CA SER A 298 -28.49 -6.49 -29.32
C SER A 298 -27.51 -7.60 -28.92
N ASN A 299 -27.91 -8.41 -27.97
CA ASN A 299 -27.16 -9.61 -27.54
C ASN A 299 -27.48 -10.83 -28.44
N ASP A 300 -28.35 -10.67 -29.46
CA ASP A 300 -28.76 -11.75 -30.37
C ASP A 300 -27.66 -11.99 -31.42
N VAL A 301 -27.17 -13.22 -31.46
CA VAL A 301 -26.15 -13.68 -32.43
C VAL A 301 -26.71 -13.77 -33.85
N ARG A 302 -28.04 -13.99 -34.00
CA ARG A 302 -28.65 -14.20 -35.30
C ARG A 302 -28.75 -12.96 -36.16
N SER A 303 -28.76 -11.81 -35.54
CA SER A 303 -28.88 -10.53 -36.27
C SER A 303 -27.57 -10.04 -36.83
N ASP A 304 -26.43 -10.67 -36.46
CA ASP A 304 -25.13 -10.13 -36.82
C ASP A 304 -24.01 -11.16 -36.68
N ALA A 305 -23.54 -11.70 -37.80
CA ALA A 305 -22.43 -12.65 -37.84
C ALA A 305 -21.09 -12.06 -37.37
N GLN A 306 -21.03 -10.76 -37.13
CA GLN A 306 -19.90 -10.09 -36.52
C GLN A 306 -20.07 -9.93 -35.01
N ALA A 307 -21.07 -10.62 -34.38
CA ALA A 307 -21.31 -10.53 -32.96
C ALA A 307 -20.04 -10.86 -32.17
N GLY A 308 -19.57 -9.87 -31.42
CA GLY A 308 -18.39 -9.97 -30.57
C GLY A 308 -17.06 -9.76 -31.24
N VAL A 309 -16.96 -9.71 -32.56
CA VAL A 309 -15.74 -9.37 -33.28
C VAL A 309 -15.56 -7.86 -33.34
N GLY A 310 -14.32 -7.38 -33.19
CA GLY A 310 -14.00 -5.97 -33.28
C GLY A 310 -14.63 -5.12 -32.16
N MET A 311 -15.40 -4.10 -32.53
CA MET A 311 -15.98 -3.13 -31.61
C MET A 311 -17.24 -3.61 -30.84
N LYS A 312 -17.73 -4.82 -31.10
CA LYS A 312 -18.92 -5.34 -30.41
C LYS A 312 -18.62 -5.75 -28.96
N PRO A 313 -19.58 -5.57 -28.03
CA PRO A 313 -19.46 -6.12 -26.69
C PRO A 313 -19.42 -7.65 -26.71
N PRO A 314 -18.84 -8.30 -25.67
CA PRO A 314 -18.93 -9.74 -25.53
C PRO A 314 -20.41 -10.17 -25.35
N ARG A 315 -20.73 -11.38 -25.83
CA ARG A 315 -22.04 -11.96 -25.64
C ARG A 315 -22.25 -12.40 -24.18
N ILE A 316 -23.40 -12.08 -23.62
CA ILE A 316 -23.85 -12.61 -22.33
C ILE A 316 -24.71 -13.83 -22.58
N ASP A 317 -24.26 -15.02 -22.16
CA ASP A 317 -24.99 -16.29 -22.35
C ASP A 317 -26.11 -16.50 -21.31
N ASP A 318 -25.98 -15.93 -20.12
CA ASP A 318 -27.04 -15.94 -19.10
C ASP A 318 -28.15 -14.95 -19.47
N ASN A 319 -29.31 -15.48 -19.81
CA ASN A 319 -30.47 -14.68 -20.18
C ASN A 319 -30.98 -13.77 -19.05
N THR A 320 -30.79 -14.15 -17.79
CA THR A 320 -31.17 -13.34 -16.63
C THR A 320 -30.32 -12.08 -16.61
N VAL A 321 -29.00 -12.24 -16.68
CA VAL A 321 -28.04 -11.12 -16.72
C VAL A 321 -28.23 -10.28 -17.99
N ALA A 322 -28.40 -10.92 -19.15
CA ALA A 322 -28.67 -10.23 -20.42
C ALA A 322 -29.95 -9.36 -20.35
N SER A 323 -30.99 -9.84 -19.65
CA SER A 323 -32.22 -9.06 -19.46
C SER A 323 -32.01 -7.81 -18.58
N GLN A 324 -31.05 -7.81 -17.68
CA GLN A 324 -30.72 -6.70 -16.78
C GLN A 324 -29.77 -5.65 -17.43
N LEU A 325 -29.13 -5.98 -18.53
CA LEU A 325 -28.15 -5.13 -19.19
C LEU A 325 -28.74 -3.78 -19.61
N LEU A 326 -28.18 -2.69 -19.11
CA LEU A 326 -28.52 -1.32 -19.47
C LEU A 326 -27.61 -0.78 -20.57
N ALA A 327 -26.32 -0.87 -20.36
CA ALA A 327 -25.29 -0.38 -21.28
C ALA A 327 -23.95 -1.07 -20.98
N TRP A 328 -22.99 -0.91 -21.90
CA TRP A 328 -21.62 -1.36 -21.70
C TRP A 328 -20.69 -0.17 -21.54
N VAL A 329 -19.79 -0.25 -20.54
CA VAL A 329 -18.62 0.61 -20.47
C VAL A 329 -17.42 -0.20 -20.92
N ARG A 330 -16.70 0.30 -21.92
CA ARG A 330 -15.48 -0.32 -22.45
C ARG A 330 -14.27 0.49 -22.03
N LEU A 331 -13.35 -0.14 -21.33
CA LEU A 331 -12.00 0.36 -21.12
C LEU A 331 -11.12 -0.23 -22.23
N SER A 332 -10.61 0.60 -23.11
CA SER A 332 -9.74 0.20 -24.22
C SER A 332 -8.37 0.86 -24.09
N THR A 333 -7.31 0.09 -24.27
CA THR A 333 -5.94 0.58 -24.19
C THR A 333 -5.05 -0.10 -25.23
N GLN A 334 -4.03 0.62 -25.71
CA GLN A 334 -2.95 0.04 -26.51
C GLN A 334 -1.65 -0.08 -25.72
N SER A 335 -1.63 0.47 -24.51
CA SER A 335 -0.50 0.38 -23.61
C SER A 335 -0.63 -0.87 -22.75
N ALA A 336 0.49 -1.49 -22.38
CA ALA A 336 0.49 -2.61 -21.46
C ALA A 336 -0.24 -2.22 -20.15
N LEU A 337 -1.31 -2.94 -19.83
CA LEU A 337 -2.13 -2.70 -18.64
C LEU A 337 -2.67 -4.02 -18.13
N LYS A 338 -2.29 -4.34 -16.89
CA LYS A 338 -2.88 -5.46 -16.14
C LYS A 338 -3.83 -4.92 -15.09
N VAL A 339 -5.05 -5.42 -15.07
CA VAL A 339 -6.13 -4.99 -14.17
C VAL A 339 -6.41 -6.08 -13.17
N SER A 340 -6.26 -5.78 -11.90
CA SER A 340 -6.62 -6.68 -10.80
C SER A 340 -8.10 -6.58 -10.43
N TRP A 341 -8.69 -5.38 -10.54
CA TRP A 341 -10.12 -5.19 -10.27
C TRP A 341 -10.66 -3.94 -10.94
N LEU A 342 -11.92 -4.02 -11.37
CA LEU A 342 -12.71 -2.92 -11.91
C LEU A 342 -14.16 -3.06 -11.44
N GLY A 343 -14.73 -2.00 -10.85
CA GLY A 343 -16.12 -2.00 -10.40
C GLY A 343 -16.75 -0.61 -10.41
N VAL A 344 -18.09 -0.55 -10.36
CA VAL A 344 -18.86 0.70 -10.28
C VAL A 344 -19.19 1.09 -8.85
N ASN A 345 -19.64 2.35 -8.67
CA ASN A 345 -20.04 2.89 -7.38
C ASN A 345 -18.96 2.73 -6.30
N ALA A 346 -17.73 2.95 -6.69
CA ALA A 346 -16.59 2.77 -5.81
C ALA A 346 -16.17 4.06 -5.13
N LEU A 347 -15.67 3.93 -3.89
CA LEU A 347 -15.13 5.00 -3.06
C LEU A 347 -13.83 4.59 -2.41
N GLN A 348 -12.93 5.53 -2.24
CA GLN A 348 -11.75 5.38 -1.38
C GLN A 348 -12.13 5.58 0.07
N ILE A 349 -11.52 4.79 0.94
CA ILE A 349 -11.68 4.84 2.40
C ILE A 349 -10.35 4.98 3.10
N ASP A 350 -10.37 5.56 4.29
CA ASP A 350 -9.21 5.80 5.14
C ASP A 350 -9.58 5.51 6.60
N GLN A 351 -8.66 4.92 7.36
CA GLN A 351 -8.82 4.56 8.78
C GLN A 351 -8.66 5.81 9.68
N ARG A 352 -9.43 6.84 9.42
CA ARG A 352 -9.44 8.06 10.22
C ARG A 352 -10.85 8.55 10.42
N THR A 353 -11.10 9.16 11.58
CA THR A 353 -12.37 9.82 11.88
C THR A 353 -12.22 11.33 11.75
N THR A 354 -13.17 11.95 11.06
CA THR A 354 -13.22 13.39 10.83
C THR A 354 -13.96 14.10 11.94
N TYR A 355 -13.35 15.13 12.46
CA TYR A 355 -13.90 16.03 13.48
C TYR A 355 -13.93 17.46 12.93
N THR A 356 -15.07 18.15 13.08
CA THR A 356 -15.24 19.50 12.56
C THR A 356 -15.76 20.44 13.64
N SER A 357 -15.23 21.65 13.68
CA SER A 357 -15.70 22.76 14.55
C SER A 357 -15.76 22.44 16.05
N ILE A 358 -14.81 21.63 16.56
CA ILE A 358 -14.77 21.25 17.98
C ILE A 358 -14.02 22.28 18.79
N VAL A 359 -14.66 22.82 19.84
CA VAL A 359 -14.00 23.70 20.81
C VAL A 359 -13.10 22.84 21.71
N ILE A 360 -11.80 23.13 21.72
CA ILE A 360 -10.77 22.39 22.45
C ILE A 360 -10.36 23.10 23.75
N GLY A 361 -10.76 24.34 23.94
CA GLY A 361 -10.49 25.08 25.17
C GLY A 361 -10.78 26.57 25.08
N VAL A 362 -10.45 27.25 26.15
CA VAL A 362 -10.56 28.71 26.29
C VAL A 362 -9.21 29.25 26.73
N GLY A 363 -8.74 30.31 26.08
CA GLY A 363 -7.50 30.97 26.45
C GLY A 363 -7.58 31.60 27.85
N ASP A 364 -6.51 31.49 28.58
CA ASP A 364 -6.34 32.11 29.89
C ASP A 364 -5.38 33.31 29.86
N GLY A 365 -4.77 33.58 28.69
CA GLY A 365 -3.80 34.65 28.49
C GLY A 365 -2.37 34.28 28.95
N SER A 366 -2.12 33.06 29.37
CA SER A 366 -0.78 32.60 29.75
C SER A 366 0.11 32.34 28.53
N ALA A 367 1.43 32.42 28.71
CA ALA A 367 2.41 32.07 27.71
C ALA A 367 2.53 30.56 27.55
N ASN A 368 2.79 30.11 26.32
CA ASN A 368 2.97 28.69 25.98
C ASN A 368 1.78 27.80 26.37
N GLN A 369 0.57 28.34 26.28
CA GLN A 369 -0.65 27.62 26.62
C GLN A 369 -0.82 26.40 25.74
N GLN A 370 -1.18 25.25 26.36
CA GLN A 370 -1.44 23.98 25.68
C GLN A 370 -2.91 23.61 25.71
N PHE A 371 -3.42 23.10 24.60
CA PHE A 371 -4.77 22.59 24.46
C PHE A 371 -4.73 21.12 24.04
N ALA A 372 -5.43 20.27 24.78
CA ALA A 372 -5.60 18.87 24.40
C ALA A 372 -6.68 18.72 23.33
N LEU A 373 -6.39 17.94 22.32
CA LEU A 373 -7.35 17.56 21.29
C LEU A 373 -8.22 16.38 21.79
N PRO A 374 -9.42 16.21 21.22
CA PRO A 374 -10.32 15.12 21.65
C PRO A 374 -9.77 13.72 21.31
N GLN A 375 -8.81 13.64 20.40
CA GLN A 375 -8.14 12.42 20.00
C GLN A 375 -6.64 12.65 19.80
N SER A 376 -5.86 11.61 20.06
CA SER A 376 -4.46 11.47 19.66
C SER A 376 -4.34 10.95 18.22
N GLN A 377 -3.14 10.74 17.70
CA GLN A 377 -2.88 10.24 16.36
C GLN A 377 -3.54 11.10 15.28
N VAL A 378 -3.32 12.40 15.35
CA VAL A 378 -3.91 13.39 14.44
C VAL A 378 -3.13 13.43 13.13
N ASP A 379 -3.83 13.48 12.00
CA ASP A 379 -3.21 13.76 10.71
C ASP A 379 -2.79 15.23 10.64
N PRO A 380 -1.48 15.52 10.60
CA PRO A 380 -0.99 16.90 10.62
C PRO A 380 -1.45 17.73 9.41
N THR A 381 -1.77 17.07 8.29
CA THR A 381 -2.20 17.76 7.06
C THR A 381 -3.66 18.20 7.10
N SER A 382 -4.48 17.50 7.88
CA SER A 382 -5.92 17.77 8.01
C SER A 382 -6.26 18.80 9.10
N PHE A 383 -5.31 19.04 10.02
CA PHE A 383 -5.56 19.85 11.20
C PHE A 383 -5.54 21.34 10.91
N GLN A 384 -6.60 22.05 11.30
CA GLN A 384 -6.73 23.49 11.21
C GLN A 384 -7.22 24.07 12.54
N LEU A 385 -6.46 25.03 13.10
CA LEU A 385 -6.78 25.70 14.36
C LEU A 385 -7.38 27.07 14.09
N GLU A 386 -8.47 27.38 14.75
CA GLU A 386 -9.06 28.73 14.79
C GLU A 386 -9.17 29.24 16.23
N VAL A 387 -8.86 30.52 16.41
CA VAL A 387 -8.99 31.19 17.68
C VAL A 387 -9.97 32.39 17.53
N ASP A 388 -10.88 32.50 18.48
CA ASP A 388 -11.85 33.62 18.55
C ASP A 388 -11.12 34.92 18.93
N MET A 389 -10.90 35.77 17.94
CA MET A 389 -10.17 37.03 18.12
C MET A 389 -11.12 38.21 18.36
N PRO A 390 -10.77 39.14 19.24
CA PRO A 390 -11.62 40.31 19.53
C PRO A 390 -11.96 41.11 18.26
N GLY A 391 -13.26 41.27 17.98
CA GLY A 391 -13.75 42.02 16.82
C GLY A 391 -13.63 41.34 15.46
N LEU A 392 -12.97 40.18 15.37
CA LEU A 392 -12.74 39.48 14.11
C LEU A 392 -13.45 38.10 14.06
N GLY A 393 -13.90 37.57 15.22
CA GLY A 393 -14.44 36.22 15.32
C GLY A 393 -13.36 35.17 15.22
N PHE A 394 -13.71 34.00 14.70
CA PHE A 394 -12.75 32.88 14.55
C PHE A 394 -11.78 33.12 13.40
N VAL A 395 -10.50 33.24 13.71
CA VAL A 395 -9.38 33.45 12.77
C VAL A 395 -8.53 32.20 12.70
N LEU A 396 -8.18 31.81 11.48
CA LEU A 396 -7.32 30.68 11.23
C LEU A 396 -5.86 30.99 11.62
N TRP A 397 -5.24 30.15 12.43
CA TRP A 397 -3.84 30.27 12.81
C TRP A 397 -2.98 29.35 11.95
N GLN A 398 -1.71 29.72 11.75
CA GLN A 398 -0.77 28.98 10.94
C GLN A 398 -0.06 27.90 11.77
N ARG A 399 0.04 26.67 11.25
CA ARG A 399 0.89 25.65 11.83
C ARG A 399 2.36 25.92 11.49
N VAL A 400 3.21 25.82 12.49
CA VAL A 400 4.68 25.83 12.36
C VAL A 400 5.26 24.63 13.07
N ASP A 401 6.45 24.21 12.67
CA ASP A 401 7.12 23.06 13.29
C ASP A 401 7.82 23.48 14.59
N ASP A 402 8.26 24.75 14.70
CA ASP A 402 8.89 25.30 15.89
C ASP A 402 8.50 26.79 16.05
N LEU A 403 8.01 27.15 17.25
CA LEU A 403 7.71 28.55 17.59
C LEU A 403 8.96 29.39 17.79
N ALA A 404 10.11 28.77 18.12
CA ALA A 404 11.35 29.50 18.36
C ALA A 404 11.89 30.25 17.12
N VAL A 405 11.50 29.83 15.93
CA VAL A 405 11.90 30.51 14.67
C VAL A 405 11.10 31.80 14.41
N LEU A 406 10.00 32.02 15.14
CA LEU A 406 9.13 33.19 14.95
C LEU A 406 9.66 34.37 15.74
N GLN A 407 9.42 35.58 15.19
CA GLN A 407 9.69 36.87 15.84
C GLN A 407 8.38 37.61 16.04
N GLY A 408 8.07 37.94 17.30
CA GLY A 408 6.86 38.69 17.66
C GLY A 408 5.56 37.88 17.69
N PRO A 409 4.41 38.55 17.85
CA PRO A 409 3.11 37.91 18.07
C PRO A 409 2.45 37.44 16.76
N VAL A 410 3.05 36.47 16.09
CA VAL A 410 2.47 35.83 14.89
C VAL A 410 1.39 34.81 15.32
N GLN A 411 0.25 34.80 14.62
CA GLN A 411 -0.84 33.84 14.82
C GLN A 411 -0.43 32.45 14.38
N ALA A 412 0.31 31.73 15.23
CA ALA A 412 0.89 30.43 14.91
C ALA A 412 0.80 29.46 16.11
N TYR A 413 0.85 28.18 15.80
CA TYR A 413 0.83 27.09 16.77
C TYR A 413 1.72 25.92 16.33
N VAL A 414 2.15 25.12 17.31
CA VAL A 414 2.80 23.81 17.09
C VAL A 414 1.80 22.71 17.42
N LEU A 415 1.71 21.69 16.57
CA LEU A 415 0.91 20.49 16.77
C LEU A 415 1.80 19.32 17.12
N ASP A 416 1.56 18.70 18.27
CA ASP A 416 2.05 17.37 18.61
C ASP A 416 0.98 16.36 18.17
N ALA A 417 1.18 15.80 16.99
CA ALA A 417 0.17 14.98 16.30
C ALA A 417 -0.02 13.61 16.98
N GLU A 418 1.04 13.05 17.53
CA GLU A 418 0.98 11.78 18.25
C GLU A 418 0.25 11.94 19.59
N ALA A 419 0.64 12.90 20.37
CA ALA A 419 0.03 13.18 21.67
C ALA A 419 -1.36 13.83 21.58
N GLY A 420 -1.72 14.42 20.41
CA GLY A 420 -2.95 15.17 20.25
C GLY A 420 -2.97 16.46 21.09
N THR A 421 -1.89 17.25 21.04
CA THR A 421 -1.81 18.53 21.76
C THR A 421 -1.39 19.68 20.86
N VAL A 422 -1.93 20.86 21.13
CA VAL A 422 -1.60 22.11 20.45
C VAL A 422 -0.94 23.05 21.43
N THR A 423 0.22 23.62 21.07
CA THR A 423 0.94 24.62 21.86
C THR A 423 0.94 25.95 21.15
N CYS A 424 0.52 27.02 21.83
CA CYS A 424 0.52 28.40 21.35
C CYS A 424 1.75 29.19 21.84
N GLY A 425 1.98 30.38 21.29
CA GLY A 425 3.16 31.19 21.55
C GLY A 425 3.20 31.85 22.92
N ASN A 426 4.28 32.62 23.15
CA ASN A 426 4.57 33.35 24.38
C ASN A 426 4.64 34.88 24.21
N GLN A 427 4.09 35.43 23.13
CA GLN A 427 4.09 36.82 22.70
C GLN A 427 5.42 37.30 22.08
N LEU A 428 6.53 36.67 22.43
CA LEU A 428 7.86 36.93 21.79
C LEU A 428 8.07 36.04 20.59
N GLN A 429 7.60 34.80 20.70
CA GLN A 429 7.68 33.73 19.71
C GLN A 429 6.27 33.18 19.50
N GLY A 430 5.52 33.80 18.60
CA GLY A 430 4.11 33.52 18.39
C GLY A 430 3.18 34.22 19.38
N MET A 431 1.92 34.38 18.99
CA MET A 431 0.88 35.08 19.76
C MET A 431 0.35 34.21 20.90
N ILE A 432 0.06 34.85 22.05
CA ILE A 432 -0.69 34.26 23.16
C ILE A 432 -2.17 34.20 22.79
N VAL A 433 -2.88 33.14 23.17
CA VAL A 433 -4.33 33.10 23.07
C VAL A 433 -4.93 34.07 24.09
N PRO A 434 -5.72 35.07 23.66
CA PRO A 434 -6.26 36.04 24.60
C PRO A 434 -7.20 35.40 25.64
N ALA A 435 -7.18 35.92 26.88
CA ALA A 435 -8.00 35.41 27.96
C ALA A 435 -9.50 35.46 27.63
N GLY A 436 -10.22 34.38 27.96
CA GLY A 436 -11.66 34.24 27.72
C GLY A 436 -12.02 33.92 26.27
N ARG A 437 -11.06 33.72 25.36
CA ARG A 437 -11.32 33.42 23.95
C ARG A 437 -11.31 31.96 23.68
N ARG A 438 -12.28 31.49 22.86
CA ARG A 438 -12.43 30.09 22.51
C ARG A 438 -11.41 29.71 21.46
N VAL A 439 -10.84 28.52 21.64
CA VAL A 439 -9.96 27.85 20.68
C VAL A 439 -10.71 26.64 20.14
N ARG A 440 -10.76 26.48 18.81
CA ARG A 440 -11.41 25.34 18.18
C ARG A 440 -10.56 24.71 17.10
N ALA A 441 -10.65 23.39 16.99
CA ALA A 441 -10.25 22.68 15.79
C ALA A 441 -11.34 22.88 14.74
N ARG A 442 -11.03 23.63 13.65
CA ARG A 442 -11.94 23.81 12.51
C ARG A 442 -12.19 22.50 11.82
N SER A 443 -11.10 21.76 11.55
CA SER A 443 -11.11 20.40 11.00
C SER A 443 -9.93 19.62 11.56
N MET A 444 -10.10 18.35 11.79
CA MET A 444 -9.05 17.39 12.08
C MET A 444 -9.50 15.98 11.69
N ARG A 445 -8.56 15.15 11.27
CA ARG A 445 -8.77 13.73 11.10
C ARG A 445 -7.80 13.01 12.02
N ALA A 446 -8.30 12.00 12.74
CA ALA A 446 -7.50 11.25 13.71
C ALA A 446 -7.78 9.76 13.59
N GLY A 447 -6.76 8.96 13.84
CA GLY A 447 -6.78 7.50 13.73
C GLY A 447 -5.57 6.98 12.95
N GLY A 448 -5.50 5.69 12.80
CA GLY A 448 -4.40 4.95 12.16
C GLY A 448 -4.04 3.71 12.96
N GLY A 449 -2.99 3.05 12.56
CA GLY A 449 -2.47 1.84 13.20
C GLY A 449 -2.57 0.62 12.31
N SER A 450 -1.70 -0.37 12.57
CA SER A 450 -1.60 -1.63 11.83
C SER A 450 -2.90 -2.46 11.87
N ILE A 451 -3.73 -2.27 12.90
CA ILE A 451 -5.06 -2.90 13.02
C ILE A 451 -6.00 -2.57 11.84
N GLY A 452 -5.72 -1.50 11.10
CA GLY A 452 -6.47 -1.13 9.90
C GLY A 452 -6.12 -1.92 8.65
N ASN A 453 -5.08 -2.73 8.65
CA ASN A 453 -4.71 -3.60 7.54
C ASN A 453 -5.61 -4.84 7.53
N LEU A 454 -6.80 -4.70 6.95
CA LEU A 454 -7.83 -5.72 6.93
C LEU A 454 -7.80 -6.52 5.62
N PRO A 455 -8.02 -7.84 5.65
CA PRO A 455 -8.19 -8.63 4.43
C PRO A 455 -9.44 -8.21 3.65
N ALA A 456 -9.45 -8.51 2.36
CA ALA A 456 -10.61 -8.25 1.49
C ALA A 456 -11.89 -8.89 2.07
N GLY A 457 -13.03 -8.21 1.92
CA GLY A 457 -14.34 -8.69 2.36
C GLY A 457 -14.66 -8.50 3.85
N THR A 458 -13.78 -7.86 4.63
CA THR A 458 -14.01 -7.61 6.06
C THR A 458 -15.04 -6.51 6.31
N LEU A 459 -15.04 -5.47 5.48
CA LEU A 459 -15.94 -4.32 5.61
C LEU A 459 -17.27 -4.62 4.89
N SER A 460 -18.39 -4.58 5.60
CA SER A 460 -19.69 -5.03 5.07
C SER A 460 -20.86 -4.07 5.28
N SER A 461 -20.68 -2.99 6.04
CA SER A 461 -21.76 -2.03 6.30
C SER A 461 -21.29 -0.59 6.34
N ILE A 462 -22.18 0.35 6.02
CA ILE A 462 -21.90 1.77 5.99
C ILE A 462 -23.02 2.56 6.68
N GLN A 463 -22.63 3.59 7.41
CA GLN A 463 -23.51 4.59 7.95
C GLN A 463 -23.37 5.87 7.11
N ALA A 464 -24.30 6.08 6.21
CA ALA A 464 -24.24 7.13 5.21
C ALA A 464 -25.17 8.30 5.54
N PHE A 465 -24.76 9.50 5.17
CA PHE A 465 -25.49 10.75 5.34
C PHE A 465 -25.58 11.48 3.99
N ASP A 466 -26.66 12.23 3.79
CA ASP A 466 -26.78 13.13 2.64
C ASP A 466 -25.99 14.45 2.86
N ALA A 467 -25.93 15.30 1.85
CA ALA A 467 -25.24 16.60 1.91
C ALA A 467 -25.85 17.55 2.95
N SER A 468 -27.07 17.29 3.43
CA SER A 468 -27.75 18.08 4.49
C SER A 468 -27.50 17.49 5.89
N GLY A 469 -26.76 16.37 5.99
CA GLY A 469 -26.48 15.70 7.25
C GLY A 469 -27.58 14.73 7.72
N ASN A 470 -28.60 14.45 6.90
CA ASN A 470 -29.63 13.49 7.25
C ASN A 470 -29.14 12.06 6.97
N GLN A 471 -29.43 11.13 7.87
CA GLN A 471 -29.09 9.74 7.69
C GLN A 471 -29.89 9.12 6.52
N ILE A 472 -29.19 8.40 5.66
CA ILE A 472 -29.79 7.67 4.55
C ILE A 472 -30.35 6.36 5.07
N ASN A 473 -31.67 6.16 4.94
CA ASN A 473 -32.39 4.98 5.42
C ASN A 473 -32.52 3.87 4.38
N GLN A 474 -31.95 4.05 3.18
CA GLN A 474 -31.94 3.03 2.14
C GLN A 474 -30.91 1.94 2.45
N THR A 475 -31.24 0.71 2.09
CA THR A 475 -30.28 -0.40 2.24
C THR A 475 -29.13 -0.24 1.26
N ILE A 476 -27.93 -0.04 1.80
CA ILE A 476 -26.67 0.05 1.05
C ILE A 476 -25.81 -1.15 1.42
N THR A 477 -25.44 -1.94 0.43
CA THR A 477 -24.51 -3.07 0.62
C THR A 477 -23.09 -2.60 0.30
N VAL A 478 -22.15 -2.95 1.17
CA VAL A 478 -20.73 -2.65 1.02
C VAL A 478 -19.98 -3.90 0.61
N GLN A 479 -19.10 -3.78 -0.36
CA GLN A 479 -18.17 -4.83 -0.76
C GLN A 479 -16.77 -4.23 -0.79
N GLN A 480 -15.80 -4.94 -0.20
CA GLN A 480 -14.40 -4.58 -0.16
C GLN A 480 -13.63 -5.55 -1.07
N PRO A 481 -13.28 -5.14 -2.30
CA PRO A 481 -12.66 -6.04 -3.29
C PRO A 481 -11.21 -6.36 -3.01
N ILE A 482 -10.50 -5.48 -2.32
CA ILE A 482 -9.07 -5.62 -1.98
C ILE A 482 -8.84 -5.41 -0.48
N ALA A 483 -7.72 -5.92 0.02
CA ALA A 483 -7.27 -5.63 1.38
C ALA A 483 -7.05 -4.12 1.57
N THR A 484 -7.29 -3.62 2.78
CA THR A 484 -6.80 -2.30 3.19
C THR A 484 -5.33 -2.41 3.59
N THR A 485 -4.53 -1.42 3.23
CA THR A 485 -3.07 -1.44 3.42
C THR A 485 -2.53 -0.08 3.85
N GLY A 486 -1.27 -0.04 4.31
CA GLY A 486 -0.58 1.19 4.68
C GLY A 486 -0.84 1.65 6.11
N GLY A 487 -1.57 0.87 6.91
CA GLY A 487 -1.71 1.14 8.34
C GLY A 487 -0.44 0.76 9.10
N GLY A 488 0.08 1.70 9.91
CA GLY A 488 1.25 1.49 10.77
C GLY A 488 1.03 2.10 12.14
N ASP A 489 1.57 1.48 13.18
CA ASP A 489 1.42 1.98 14.54
C ASP A 489 2.25 3.24 14.80
N SER A 490 1.90 4.01 15.82
CA SER A 490 2.69 5.16 16.22
C SER A 490 4.09 4.75 16.67
N GLU A 491 5.03 5.66 16.49
CA GLU A 491 6.41 5.46 16.91
C GLU A 491 6.50 5.18 18.41
N THR A 492 7.26 4.14 18.77
CA THR A 492 7.56 3.87 20.17
C THR A 492 8.63 4.82 20.70
N LEU A 493 8.68 5.04 22.01
CA LEU A 493 9.70 5.90 22.63
C LEU A 493 11.12 5.41 22.37
N ASP A 494 11.31 4.10 22.27
CA ASP A 494 12.62 3.50 21.98
C ASP A 494 13.02 3.72 20.51
N ALA A 495 12.08 3.59 19.58
CA ALA A 495 12.30 3.91 18.18
C ALA A 495 12.64 5.40 17.98
N ALA A 496 11.89 6.30 18.65
CA ALA A 496 12.19 7.72 18.67
C ALA A 496 13.61 8.01 19.20
N SER A 497 14.00 7.34 20.28
CA SER A 497 15.35 7.48 20.87
C SER A 497 16.46 6.97 19.93
N GLN A 498 16.19 5.93 19.14
CA GLN A 498 17.13 5.43 18.11
C GLN A 498 17.29 6.38 16.92
N ARG A 499 16.24 7.12 16.59
CA ARG A 499 16.18 8.08 15.47
C ARG A 499 17.00 9.36 15.73
N ILE A 500 17.10 9.80 17.00
CA ILE A 500 17.73 11.10 17.36
C ILE A 500 19.15 11.25 16.85
N PRO A 501 20.07 10.27 17.00
CA PRO A 501 21.47 10.45 16.56
C PRO A 501 21.57 10.80 15.09
N SER A 502 20.80 10.15 14.22
CA SER A 502 20.80 10.44 12.79
C SER A 502 20.27 11.84 12.48
N LEU A 503 19.21 12.27 13.18
CA LEU A 503 18.64 13.62 13.03
C LEU A 503 19.61 14.71 13.47
N LEU A 504 20.35 14.49 14.56
CA LEU A 504 21.38 15.44 15.03
C LEU A 504 22.56 15.52 14.07
N GLN A 505 22.93 14.40 13.42
CA GLN A 505 24.03 14.36 12.45
C GLN A 505 23.65 15.06 11.15
N ASN A 506 22.48 14.77 10.57
CA ASN A 506 22.08 15.28 9.27
C ASN A 506 21.37 16.63 9.32
N GLN A 507 20.93 17.08 10.52
CA GLN A 507 20.17 18.33 10.72
C GLN A 507 18.97 18.45 9.75
N GLY A 508 18.32 17.34 9.42
CA GLY A 508 17.23 17.29 8.48
C GLY A 508 17.62 17.52 7.01
N ARG A 509 18.90 17.33 6.65
CA ARG A 509 19.40 17.45 5.26
C ARG A 509 19.80 16.09 4.72
N ALA A 510 19.49 15.82 3.46
CA ALA A 510 19.85 14.61 2.75
C ALA A 510 21.08 14.88 1.89
N VAL A 511 22.27 14.57 2.40
CA VAL A 511 23.56 14.81 1.72
C VAL A 511 24.28 13.51 1.42
N THR A 512 24.36 12.62 2.40
CA THR A 512 24.99 11.30 2.27
C THR A 512 23.97 10.23 1.93
N ALA A 513 24.40 9.06 1.45
CA ALA A 513 23.54 7.92 1.21
C ALA A 513 22.79 7.51 2.49
N GLU A 514 23.47 7.57 3.63
CA GLU A 514 22.87 7.26 4.94
C GLU A 514 21.78 8.27 5.34
N ASP A 515 21.98 9.57 5.03
CA ASP A 515 20.95 10.59 5.29
C ASP A 515 19.68 10.32 4.49
N TYR A 516 19.81 10.01 3.19
CA TYR A 516 18.67 9.67 2.34
C TYR A 516 17.92 8.44 2.87
N THR A 517 18.65 7.39 3.26
CA THR A 517 18.08 6.17 3.84
C THR A 517 17.33 6.48 5.15
N ASN A 518 17.98 7.18 6.08
CA ASN A 518 17.41 7.50 7.39
C ASN A 518 16.17 8.41 7.28
N LEU A 519 16.22 9.42 6.41
CA LEU A 519 15.07 10.32 6.20
C LEU A 519 13.93 9.62 5.48
N ALA A 520 14.20 8.70 4.54
CA ALA A 520 13.16 7.91 3.90
C ALA A 520 12.42 7.01 4.92
N LEU A 521 13.15 6.34 5.81
CA LEU A 521 12.58 5.55 6.92
C LEU A 521 11.76 6.41 7.88
N GLN A 522 12.10 7.69 8.03
CA GLN A 522 11.45 8.61 8.96
C GLN A 522 10.30 9.41 8.32
N THR A 523 9.90 9.08 7.10
CA THR A 523 8.85 9.84 6.39
C THR A 523 7.52 9.71 7.13
N PRO A 524 6.94 10.83 7.63
CA PRO A 524 5.68 10.78 8.36
C PRO A 524 4.51 10.30 7.49
N GLY A 525 3.63 9.49 8.07
CA GLY A 525 2.42 9.01 7.39
C GLY A 525 2.65 7.85 6.42
N THR A 526 3.84 7.23 6.46
CA THR A 526 4.17 6.02 5.69
C THR A 526 4.79 4.97 6.59
N ASP A 527 4.61 3.70 6.26
CA ASP A 527 5.24 2.57 6.94
C ASP A 527 6.34 1.98 6.05
N VAL A 528 7.46 2.70 5.95
CA VAL A 528 8.65 2.25 5.22
C VAL A 528 9.48 1.36 6.14
N ALA A 529 9.53 0.05 5.86
CA ALA A 529 10.31 -0.91 6.64
C ALA A 529 11.79 -0.92 6.26
N ARG A 530 12.11 -0.65 4.99
CA ARG A 530 13.49 -0.59 4.49
C ARG A 530 13.64 0.47 3.42
N ALA A 531 14.73 1.20 3.46
CA ALA A 531 15.12 2.14 2.42
C ALA A 531 16.59 1.93 2.06
N GLU A 532 16.92 2.12 0.78
CA GLU A 532 18.29 2.01 0.26
C GLU A 532 18.58 3.17 -0.67
N ALA A 533 19.61 3.92 -0.39
CA ALA A 533 20.09 4.95 -1.30
C ALA A 533 20.98 4.32 -2.38
N LEU A 534 20.69 4.63 -3.63
CA LEU A 534 21.42 4.22 -4.83
C LEU A 534 22.06 5.46 -5.46
N PRO A 535 23.24 5.87 -5.00
CA PRO A 535 23.97 7.00 -5.59
C PRO A 535 24.29 6.72 -7.05
N LEU A 536 24.22 7.76 -7.88
CA LEU A 536 24.58 7.71 -9.31
C LEU A 536 23.70 6.77 -10.16
N PHE A 537 22.59 6.26 -9.64
CA PHE A 537 21.70 5.38 -10.37
C PHE A 537 20.51 6.16 -10.97
N LYS A 538 20.35 6.09 -12.31
CA LYS A 538 19.23 6.69 -13.03
C LYS A 538 18.21 5.60 -13.40
N PRO A 539 17.03 5.59 -12.75
CA PRO A 539 16.11 4.45 -12.85
C PRO A 539 15.42 4.33 -14.20
N GLN A 540 15.11 5.44 -14.90
CA GLN A 540 14.43 5.39 -16.21
C GLN A 540 15.22 4.65 -17.27
N THR A 541 16.54 4.79 -17.25
CA THR A 541 17.45 4.16 -18.20
C THR A 541 18.17 2.96 -17.62
N ARG A 542 17.93 2.63 -16.33
CA ARG A 542 18.65 1.61 -15.58
C ARG A 542 20.18 1.75 -15.69
N THR A 543 20.64 3.00 -15.69
CA THR A 543 22.05 3.31 -15.91
C THR A 543 22.71 3.66 -14.60
N PRO A 544 23.74 2.90 -14.15
CA PRO A 544 24.59 3.28 -13.03
C PRO A 544 25.60 4.35 -13.44
N ASN A 545 26.24 4.97 -12.45
CA ASN A 545 27.32 5.95 -12.63
C ASN A 545 26.92 7.25 -13.36
N VAL A 546 25.68 7.70 -13.21
CA VAL A 546 25.23 9.00 -13.73
C VAL A 546 25.48 10.08 -12.68
N PRO A 547 26.39 11.04 -12.92
CA PRO A 547 26.72 12.07 -11.94
C PRO A 547 25.53 12.96 -11.58
N GLY A 548 25.41 13.34 -10.31
CA GLY A 548 24.36 14.25 -9.82
C GLY A 548 22.99 13.59 -9.59
N VAL A 549 22.88 12.29 -9.83
CA VAL A 549 21.64 11.53 -9.62
C VAL A 549 21.72 10.72 -8.33
N VAL A 550 20.64 10.73 -7.56
CA VAL A 550 20.43 9.86 -6.39
C VAL A 550 19.05 9.22 -6.48
N SER A 551 19.00 7.91 -6.44
CA SER A 551 17.74 7.18 -6.32
C SER A 551 17.61 6.60 -4.91
N VAL A 552 16.42 6.68 -4.33
CA VAL A 552 16.08 6.11 -3.03
C VAL A 552 15.04 5.04 -3.25
N MET A 553 15.43 3.79 -3.04
CA MET A 553 14.53 2.65 -3.09
C MET A 553 13.86 2.48 -1.73
N VAL A 554 12.55 2.28 -1.71
CA VAL A 554 11.77 2.06 -0.50
C VAL A 554 10.97 0.76 -0.57
N ILE A 555 10.92 0.05 0.55
CA ILE A 555 10.16 -1.19 0.71
C ILE A 555 9.21 -1.00 1.89
N PRO A 556 7.89 -1.16 1.67
CA PRO A 556 6.90 -1.07 2.74
C PRO A 556 7.00 -2.25 3.70
N ASN A 557 6.49 -2.06 4.91
CA ASN A 557 6.31 -3.15 5.85
C ASN A 557 5.29 -4.16 5.30
N LYS A 558 5.53 -5.44 5.58
CA LYS A 558 4.61 -6.51 5.27
C LYS A 558 4.69 -7.58 6.34
N ASP A 559 3.55 -7.89 6.93
CA ASP A 559 3.45 -8.93 7.94
C ASP A 559 3.62 -10.33 7.30
N GLY A 560 4.59 -11.06 7.83
CA GLY A 560 4.87 -12.42 7.40
C GLY A 560 5.64 -12.53 6.08
N VAL A 561 6.21 -13.71 5.87
CA VAL A 561 6.98 -14.06 4.66
C VAL A 561 6.04 -14.72 3.66
N MET A 562 5.40 -13.94 2.83
CA MET A 562 4.43 -14.42 1.83
C MET A 562 4.59 -13.68 0.50
N ASN A 563 4.51 -14.44 -0.61
CA ASN A 563 4.44 -13.84 -1.94
C ASN A 563 3.13 -13.07 -2.18
N PRO A 564 3.16 -12.02 -2.99
CA PRO A 564 4.35 -11.37 -3.57
C PRO A 564 5.20 -10.65 -2.52
N CYS A 565 6.49 -10.43 -2.79
CA CYS A 565 7.36 -9.60 -1.96
C CYS A 565 6.80 -8.17 -1.82
N PRO A 566 7.08 -7.44 -0.71
CA PRO A 566 6.53 -6.12 -0.48
C PRO A 566 7.01 -5.10 -1.52
N ARG A 567 6.08 -4.38 -2.14
CA ARG A 567 6.35 -3.36 -3.15
C ARG A 567 5.71 -2.04 -2.73
N ALA A 568 6.47 -0.96 -2.81
CA ALA A 568 5.93 0.37 -2.52
C ALA A 568 4.92 0.78 -3.61
N ASP A 569 3.76 1.25 -3.17
CA ASP A 569 2.78 1.85 -4.04
C ASP A 569 3.15 3.32 -4.37
N ARG A 570 2.52 3.87 -5.38
CA ARG A 570 2.80 5.24 -5.80
C ARG A 570 2.51 6.30 -4.72
N PRO A 571 1.42 6.25 -3.94
CA PRO A 571 1.19 7.20 -2.85
C PRO A 571 2.33 7.24 -1.83
N MET A 572 2.88 6.07 -1.46
CA MET A 572 4.04 5.99 -0.58
C MET A 572 5.26 6.65 -1.22
N LEU A 573 5.57 6.31 -2.49
CA LEU A 573 6.69 6.91 -3.22
C LEU A 573 6.58 8.43 -3.30
N GLU A 574 5.39 8.96 -3.58
CA GLU A 574 5.13 10.40 -3.63
C GLU A 574 5.28 11.07 -2.25
N THR A 575 4.79 10.44 -1.19
CA THR A 575 4.93 10.97 0.18
C THR A 575 6.39 11.03 0.60
N VAL A 576 7.15 9.96 0.35
CA VAL A 576 8.61 9.94 0.62
C VAL A 576 9.33 10.96 -0.25
N TYR A 577 8.98 11.09 -1.52
CA TYR A 577 9.57 12.09 -2.41
C TYR A 577 9.30 13.52 -1.90
N GLN A 578 8.07 13.84 -1.53
CA GLN A 578 7.70 15.17 -1.01
C GLN A 578 8.43 15.49 0.29
N TYR A 579 8.67 14.49 1.13
CA TYR A 579 9.42 14.65 2.37
C TYR A 579 10.93 14.87 2.14
N LEU A 580 11.53 14.15 1.20
CA LEU A 580 12.96 14.26 0.87
C LEU A 580 13.29 15.46 -0.02
N ASN A 581 12.41 15.86 -0.94
CA ASN A 581 12.70 16.89 -1.94
C ASN A 581 13.14 18.25 -1.38
N PRO A 582 12.54 18.83 -0.32
CA PRO A 582 13.02 20.08 0.27
C PRO A 582 14.33 19.92 1.06
N ARG A 583 14.77 18.70 1.33
CA ARG A 583 15.93 18.35 2.15
C ARG A 583 17.18 18.01 1.36
N ARG A 584 17.03 17.72 0.05
CA ARG A 584 18.15 17.39 -0.84
C ARG A 584 18.96 18.63 -1.26
N PRO A 585 20.23 18.49 -1.69
CA PRO A 585 20.96 19.55 -2.35
C PRO A 585 20.27 20.02 -3.64
N VAL A 586 20.30 21.31 -3.92
CA VAL A 586 19.64 21.90 -5.10
C VAL A 586 20.12 21.28 -6.43
N THR A 587 21.39 20.87 -6.48
CA THR A 587 22.02 20.30 -7.68
C THR A 587 21.79 18.79 -7.85
N ALA A 588 21.23 18.09 -6.86
CA ALA A 588 20.98 16.65 -6.96
C ALA A 588 19.65 16.36 -7.66
N GLU A 589 19.67 15.56 -8.70
CA GLU A 589 18.47 14.97 -9.32
C GLU A 589 18.08 13.76 -8.48
N MET A 590 16.88 13.77 -7.86
CA MET A 590 16.46 12.74 -6.94
C MET A 590 15.25 11.98 -7.46
N TYR A 591 15.29 10.65 -7.28
CA TYR A 591 14.18 9.75 -7.56
C TYR A 591 13.85 8.92 -6.34
N VAL A 592 12.57 8.65 -6.11
CA VAL A 592 12.13 7.64 -5.14
C VAL A 592 11.51 6.50 -5.92
N ILE A 593 11.98 5.29 -5.68
CA ILE A 593 11.65 4.12 -6.49
C ILE A 593 11.18 2.95 -5.62
N ALA A 594 10.33 2.09 -6.21
CA ALA A 594 10.00 0.80 -5.64
C ALA A 594 11.15 -0.20 -5.87
N SER A 595 11.16 -1.30 -5.12
CA SER A 595 12.10 -2.41 -5.32
C SER A 595 11.86 -3.14 -6.63
N GLU A 596 12.94 -3.51 -7.32
CA GLU A 596 12.91 -4.37 -8.50
C GLU A 596 13.22 -5.81 -8.10
N TYR A 597 12.30 -6.73 -8.35
CA TYR A 597 12.45 -8.13 -8.00
C TYR A 597 12.74 -8.99 -9.24
N VAL A 598 13.64 -9.96 -9.08
CA VAL A 598 13.93 -10.97 -10.09
C VAL A 598 13.37 -12.31 -9.62
N GLY A 599 12.43 -12.84 -10.39
CA GLY A 599 11.76 -14.10 -10.08
C GLY A 599 12.74 -15.29 -10.07
N LEU A 600 12.58 -16.17 -9.09
CA LEU A 600 13.39 -17.37 -8.87
C LEU A 600 12.49 -18.58 -8.60
N GLY A 601 12.65 -19.65 -9.37
CA GLY A 601 12.15 -20.98 -9.06
C GLY A 601 13.25 -21.83 -8.42
N ILE A 602 12.91 -22.63 -7.44
CA ILE A 602 13.86 -23.53 -6.74
C ILE A 602 13.32 -24.96 -6.84
N ALA A 603 14.15 -25.89 -7.28
CA ALA A 603 13.83 -27.31 -7.21
C ALA A 603 14.93 -28.05 -6.45
N LEU A 604 14.55 -28.85 -5.47
CA LEU A 604 15.52 -29.57 -4.63
C LEU A 604 15.06 -30.98 -4.27
N ALA A 605 16.02 -31.86 -4.01
CA ALA A 605 15.81 -33.21 -3.48
C ALA A 605 16.43 -33.29 -2.09
N VAL A 606 15.66 -33.77 -1.12
CA VAL A 606 16.09 -33.94 0.27
C VAL A 606 15.87 -35.37 0.74
N GLU A 607 16.80 -35.88 1.56
CA GLU A 607 16.60 -37.07 2.34
C GLU A 607 16.07 -36.70 3.74
N ILE A 608 14.98 -37.38 4.13
CA ILE A 608 14.27 -37.07 5.39
C ILE A 608 14.56 -38.15 6.42
N LYS A 609 14.85 -37.74 7.63
CA LYS A 609 15.11 -38.62 8.77
C LYS A 609 13.89 -39.45 9.14
N THR A 610 14.09 -40.75 9.38
CA THR A 610 13.03 -41.65 9.83
C THR A 610 12.34 -41.11 11.10
N GLY A 611 11.01 -41.10 11.09
CA GLY A 611 10.19 -40.60 12.19
C GLY A 611 9.68 -39.16 12.00
N TYR A 612 10.12 -38.43 10.97
CA TYR A 612 9.56 -37.15 10.59
C TYR A 612 8.50 -37.27 9.50
N GLN A 613 7.48 -36.41 9.55
CA GLN A 613 6.43 -36.38 8.52
C GLN A 613 6.94 -35.60 7.30
N THR A 614 6.94 -36.25 6.13
CA THR A 614 7.45 -35.71 4.87
C THR A 614 6.87 -34.33 4.53
N LEU A 615 5.54 -34.14 4.67
CA LEU A 615 4.87 -32.90 4.35
C LEU A 615 5.31 -31.76 5.28
N GLN A 616 5.47 -32.03 6.57
CA GLN A 616 5.89 -31.02 7.54
C GLN A 616 7.33 -30.57 7.30
N VAL A 617 8.24 -31.51 6.96
CA VAL A 617 9.62 -31.18 6.63
C VAL A 617 9.68 -30.37 5.34
N ALA A 618 8.91 -30.76 4.31
CA ALA A 618 8.84 -30.01 3.06
C ALA A 618 8.35 -28.58 3.28
N GLN A 619 7.28 -28.37 4.05
CA GLN A 619 6.79 -27.04 4.40
C GLN A 619 7.81 -26.22 5.20
N ALA A 620 8.53 -26.86 6.12
CA ALA A 620 9.59 -26.20 6.88
C ALA A 620 10.77 -25.77 5.99
N VAL A 621 11.15 -26.61 5.02
CA VAL A 621 12.18 -26.29 4.01
C VAL A 621 11.74 -25.10 3.15
N GLU A 622 10.52 -25.13 2.62
CA GLU A 622 9.98 -24.01 1.84
C GLU A 622 9.97 -22.71 2.65
N THR A 623 9.49 -22.77 3.88
CA THR A 623 9.45 -21.61 4.78
C THR A 623 10.86 -21.07 5.05
N ALA A 624 11.84 -21.96 5.28
CA ALA A 624 13.23 -21.56 5.52
C ALA A 624 13.85 -20.86 4.30
N LEU A 625 13.62 -21.39 3.09
CA LEU A 625 14.10 -20.78 1.86
C LEU A 625 13.47 -19.41 1.59
N ARG A 626 12.15 -19.30 1.74
CA ARG A 626 11.43 -18.02 1.58
C ARG A 626 11.85 -16.99 2.61
N SER A 627 12.00 -17.40 3.88
CA SER A 627 12.47 -16.50 4.94
C SER A 627 13.89 -16.02 4.69
N TYR A 628 14.79 -16.91 4.24
CA TYR A 628 16.17 -16.54 3.98
C TYR A 628 16.33 -15.53 2.85
N LEU A 629 15.56 -15.68 1.77
CA LEU A 629 15.59 -14.77 0.61
C LEU A 629 14.66 -13.55 0.76
N TRP A 630 14.04 -13.39 1.92
CA TRP A 630 13.10 -12.30 2.17
C TRP A 630 13.80 -10.94 2.20
N PRO A 631 13.22 -9.88 1.58
CA PRO A 631 13.86 -8.57 1.49
C PRO A 631 13.89 -7.78 2.80
N LEU A 632 13.05 -8.15 3.78
CA LEU A 632 12.97 -7.55 5.11
C LEU A 632 13.49 -8.53 6.18
N ALA A 633 13.57 -8.10 7.44
CA ALA A 633 13.79 -9.01 8.55
C ALA A 633 12.69 -10.10 8.59
N PRO A 634 13.00 -11.39 8.82
CA PRO A 634 14.27 -11.98 9.24
C PRO A 634 15.18 -12.45 8.08
N GLY A 635 15.05 -11.92 6.87
CA GLY A 635 15.81 -12.37 5.70
C GLY A 635 17.33 -12.12 5.79
N GLY A 636 18.07 -12.82 4.93
CA GLY A 636 19.54 -12.72 4.89
C GLY A 636 20.25 -13.44 6.02
N LEU A 637 21.59 -13.38 6.00
CA LEU A 637 22.43 -14.00 7.03
C LEU A 637 22.36 -13.29 8.39
N ASP A 638 22.22 -11.95 8.34
CA ASP A 638 22.23 -11.08 9.51
C ASP A 638 20.84 -10.78 10.04
N ASN A 639 19.80 -11.44 9.52
CA ASN A 639 18.38 -11.20 9.82
C ASN A 639 17.90 -9.75 9.59
N THR A 640 18.55 -9.02 8.68
CA THR A 640 18.23 -7.63 8.33
C THR A 640 17.51 -7.50 6.98
N GLY A 641 17.24 -8.61 6.31
CA GLY A 641 16.74 -8.70 4.96
C GLY A 641 17.84 -9.10 3.95
N TRP A 642 17.45 -9.67 2.82
CA TRP A 642 18.39 -10.01 1.76
C TRP A 642 19.13 -8.77 1.25
N PRO A 643 20.47 -8.78 1.16
CA PRO A 643 21.24 -7.63 0.68
C PRO A 643 20.91 -7.29 -0.77
N LEU A 644 20.77 -5.98 -1.06
CA LEU A 644 20.50 -5.48 -2.41
C LEU A 644 21.65 -5.84 -3.36
N GLY A 645 21.33 -6.31 -4.57
CA GLY A 645 22.30 -6.69 -5.59
C GLY A 645 23.12 -7.95 -5.30
N ARG A 646 22.88 -8.63 -4.18
CA ARG A 646 23.58 -9.89 -3.86
C ARG A 646 23.02 -11.03 -4.66
N SER A 647 23.85 -11.69 -5.45
CA SER A 647 23.50 -12.90 -6.19
C SER A 647 23.06 -14.04 -5.27
N VAL A 648 22.11 -14.86 -5.74
CA VAL A 648 21.64 -16.05 -5.02
C VAL A 648 22.41 -17.27 -5.52
N ARG A 649 23.04 -17.99 -4.60
CA ARG A 649 23.87 -19.17 -4.93
C ARG A 649 23.25 -20.43 -4.36
N SER A 650 23.16 -21.49 -5.19
CA SER A 650 22.53 -22.74 -4.80
C SER A 650 23.17 -23.38 -3.57
N PHE A 651 24.49 -23.31 -3.41
CA PHE A 651 25.18 -23.90 -2.25
C PHE A 651 24.84 -23.20 -0.92
N GLU A 652 24.55 -21.88 -0.93
CA GLU A 652 24.08 -21.16 0.28
C GLU A 652 22.71 -21.68 0.70
N LEU A 653 21.84 -21.91 -0.26
CA LEU A 653 20.50 -22.44 0.00
C LEU A 653 20.54 -23.88 0.51
N GLU A 654 21.46 -24.72 0.01
CA GLU A 654 21.68 -26.07 0.53
C GLU A 654 22.06 -26.06 2.01
N VAL A 655 22.92 -25.12 2.43
CA VAL A 655 23.27 -24.94 3.84
C VAL A 655 22.06 -24.56 4.70
N ILE A 656 21.17 -23.70 4.18
CA ILE A 656 19.95 -23.31 4.89
C ILE A 656 19.01 -24.51 5.03
N VAL A 657 18.81 -25.27 3.95
CA VAL A 657 17.96 -26.47 3.95
C VAL A 657 18.49 -27.56 4.88
N SER A 658 19.80 -27.78 4.89
CA SER A 658 20.44 -28.80 5.76
C SER A 658 20.28 -28.53 7.27
N ARG A 659 19.98 -27.28 7.65
CA ARG A 659 19.72 -26.89 9.04
C ARG A 659 18.27 -27.13 9.47
N VAL A 660 17.37 -27.46 8.53
CA VAL A 660 15.96 -27.72 8.86
C VAL A 660 15.84 -29.05 9.61
N ALA A 661 15.12 -29.04 10.71
CA ALA A 661 14.91 -30.25 11.51
C ALA A 661 14.22 -31.36 10.70
N GLY A 662 14.81 -32.53 10.66
CA GLY A 662 14.30 -33.67 9.89
C GLY A 662 14.97 -33.88 8.54
N VAL A 663 15.78 -32.96 8.04
CA VAL A 663 16.61 -33.16 6.84
C VAL A 663 17.91 -33.88 7.24
N ILE A 664 18.28 -34.92 6.50
CA ILE A 664 19.57 -35.63 6.63
C ILE A 664 20.58 -35.02 5.67
N GLU A 665 20.20 -34.98 4.38
CA GLU A 665 21.06 -34.55 3.29
C GLU A 665 20.25 -33.84 2.20
N VAL A 666 20.90 -32.89 1.52
CA VAL A 666 20.39 -32.23 0.33
C VAL A 666 21.12 -32.84 -0.88
N ASN A 667 20.45 -33.70 -1.62
CA ASN A 667 21.07 -34.42 -2.72
C ASN A 667 21.28 -33.56 -3.96
N ARG A 668 20.39 -32.63 -4.20
CA ARG A 668 20.46 -31.69 -5.34
C ARG A 668 19.63 -30.46 -5.07
N LEU A 669 20.10 -29.30 -5.54
CA LEU A 669 19.35 -28.05 -5.56
C LEU A 669 19.65 -27.28 -6.86
N ASP A 670 18.61 -27.07 -7.66
CA ASP A 670 18.70 -26.36 -8.94
C ASP A 670 17.92 -25.04 -8.85
N LEU A 671 18.46 -24.01 -9.48
CA LEU A 671 17.84 -22.68 -9.61
C LEU A 671 17.27 -22.52 -11.02
N PHE A 672 16.12 -21.87 -11.10
CA PHE A 672 15.39 -21.63 -12.33
C PHE A 672 15.02 -20.17 -12.47
N ARG A 673 15.04 -19.69 -13.71
CA ARG A 673 14.53 -18.37 -14.08
C ARG A 673 13.21 -18.51 -14.82
N PRO A 674 12.18 -17.71 -14.49
CA PRO A 674 10.93 -17.68 -15.25
C PRO A 674 11.17 -17.17 -16.68
N LEU A 675 10.47 -17.75 -17.65
CA LEU A 675 10.53 -17.35 -19.05
C LEU A 675 9.37 -16.41 -19.42
N PRO A 676 9.60 -15.40 -20.26
CA PRO A 676 8.54 -14.63 -20.90
C PRO A 676 7.64 -15.58 -21.72
N GLY A 677 6.38 -15.69 -21.40
CA GLY A 677 5.45 -16.61 -22.10
C GLY A 677 5.19 -17.92 -21.37
N GLY A 678 5.78 -18.11 -20.22
CA GLY A 678 5.47 -19.22 -19.34
C GLY A 678 6.56 -20.29 -19.24
N GLY A 679 6.60 -20.96 -18.09
CA GLY A 679 7.59 -21.99 -17.78
C GLY A 679 8.86 -21.44 -17.14
N TYR A 680 9.78 -22.36 -16.86
CA TYR A 680 11.05 -22.07 -16.23
C TYR A 680 12.23 -22.58 -17.03
N GLN A 681 13.32 -21.84 -17.04
CA GLN A 681 14.60 -22.26 -17.57
C GLN A 681 15.57 -22.51 -16.42
N GLN A 682 16.19 -23.66 -16.39
CA GLN A 682 17.25 -23.98 -15.42
C GLN A 682 18.44 -23.05 -15.66
N LEU A 683 18.98 -22.48 -14.60
CA LEU A 683 20.20 -21.69 -14.66
C LEU A 683 21.41 -22.61 -14.92
N PRO A 684 22.41 -22.12 -15.66
CA PRO A 684 23.61 -22.90 -15.93
C PRO A 684 24.33 -23.26 -14.62
N THR A 685 24.85 -24.48 -14.57
CA THR A 685 25.63 -24.97 -13.45
C THR A 685 27.13 -24.86 -13.77
N ASP A 686 27.94 -24.56 -12.76
CA ASP A 686 29.40 -24.59 -12.85
C ASP A 686 29.94 -26.05 -12.88
N ALA A 687 31.27 -26.22 -12.93
CA ALA A 687 31.93 -27.50 -12.94
C ALA A 687 31.66 -28.36 -11.67
N SER A 688 31.21 -27.74 -10.58
CA SER A 688 30.80 -28.40 -9.32
C SER A 688 29.30 -28.68 -9.24
N GLY A 689 28.56 -28.42 -10.32
CA GLY A 689 27.11 -28.62 -10.37
C GLY A 689 26.30 -27.56 -9.63
N LYS A 690 26.91 -26.42 -9.32
CA LYS A 690 26.24 -25.31 -8.60
C LYS A 690 25.78 -24.22 -9.55
N SER A 691 24.62 -23.65 -9.28
CA SER A 691 24.02 -22.58 -10.05
C SER A 691 23.97 -21.26 -9.27
N GLU A 692 23.97 -20.14 -10.00
CA GLU A 692 23.91 -18.81 -9.43
C GLU A 692 22.90 -17.95 -10.21
N LEU A 693 22.01 -17.26 -9.48
CA LEU A 693 21.21 -16.18 -10.02
C LEU A 693 21.94 -14.85 -9.79
N THR A 694 22.49 -14.29 -10.85
CA THR A 694 23.15 -12.98 -10.79
C THR A 694 22.10 -11.86 -10.74
N LEU A 695 22.28 -10.91 -9.82
CA LEU A 695 21.43 -9.75 -9.66
C LEU A 695 22.23 -8.47 -9.92
N GLU A 696 21.57 -7.49 -10.52
CA GLU A 696 22.13 -6.13 -10.62
C GLU A 696 22.09 -5.43 -9.26
N SER A 697 22.92 -4.39 -9.09
CA SER A 697 23.09 -3.71 -7.81
C SER A 697 21.82 -3.08 -7.20
N TRP A 698 20.75 -2.98 -7.96
CA TRP A 698 19.45 -2.44 -7.56
C TRP A 698 18.34 -3.51 -7.48
N GLN A 699 18.68 -4.78 -7.65
CA GLN A 699 17.71 -5.88 -7.71
C GLN A 699 17.70 -6.73 -6.45
N LEU A 700 16.54 -7.34 -6.18
CA LEU A 700 16.29 -8.29 -5.11
C LEU A 700 15.72 -9.60 -5.68
N PRO A 701 15.93 -10.76 -5.06
CA PRO A 701 15.31 -12.02 -5.48
C PRO A 701 13.87 -12.10 -4.99
N GLU A 702 13.01 -12.80 -5.75
CA GLU A 702 11.67 -13.19 -5.35
C GLU A 702 11.45 -14.68 -5.62
N VAL A 703 11.23 -15.46 -4.57
CA VAL A 703 10.96 -16.90 -4.69
C VAL A 703 9.52 -17.08 -5.17
N LEU A 704 9.35 -17.47 -6.43
CA LEU A 704 8.02 -17.73 -7.01
C LEU A 704 7.53 -19.12 -6.62
N ASP A 705 8.30 -20.16 -6.97
CA ASP A 705 7.95 -21.54 -6.75
C ASP A 705 9.09 -22.34 -6.10
N VAL A 706 8.72 -23.27 -5.24
CA VAL A 706 9.65 -24.25 -4.62
C VAL A 706 9.11 -25.65 -4.83
N VAL A 707 9.88 -26.50 -5.48
CA VAL A 707 9.55 -27.92 -5.68
C VAL A 707 10.50 -28.79 -4.85
N ILE A 708 9.95 -29.62 -3.99
CA ILE A 708 10.70 -30.47 -3.09
C ILE A 708 10.40 -31.96 -3.41
N ALA A 709 11.41 -32.67 -3.89
CA ALA A 709 11.37 -34.10 -4.05
C ALA A 709 11.99 -34.79 -2.82
N VAL A 710 11.43 -35.91 -2.41
CA VAL A 710 11.95 -36.71 -1.29
C VAL A 710 12.53 -38.00 -1.83
N GLY A 711 13.81 -38.23 -1.62
CA GLY A 711 14.51 -39.47 -2.09
C GLY A 711 16.02 -39.30 -2.10
N ALA A 712 16.73 -40.43 -1.99
CA ALA A 712 18.18 -40.50 -1.86
C ALA A 712 18.94 -40.26 -3.18
N ASP A 713 18.31 -40.44 -4.34
CA ASP A 713 18.98 -40.43 -5.64
C ASP A 713 18.79 -39.12 -6.46
N GLY A 714 18.03 -38.17 -5.95
CA GLY A 714 17.74 -36.92 -6.68
C GLY A 714 16.99 -37.14 -8.01
N SER A 715 16.60 -38.38 -8.32
CA SER A 715 15.79 -38.71 -9.49
C SER A 715 14.34 -38.32 -9.19
N GLY A 716 13.75 -37.41 -9.94
CA GLY A 716 12.37 -36.98 -9.72
C GLY A 716 12.22 -35.50 -9.42
N ILE A 717 13.33 -34.75 -9.44
CA ILE A 717 13.26 -33.29 -9.43
C ILE A 717 12.58 -32.83 -10.74
N GLY A 718 11.38 -32.34 -10.63
CA GLY A 718 10.65 -31.71 -11.73
C GLY A 718 11.04 -30.24 -11.93
N VAL A 719 10.76 -29.73 -13.12
CA VAL A 719 10.72 -28.27 -13.31
C VAL A 719 9.58 -27.73 -12.46
N PRO A 720 9.77 -26.62 -11.72
CA PRO A 720 8.69 -26.01 -10.93
C PRO A 720 7.42 -25.85 -11.78
N PRO A 721 6.25 -26.30 -11.32
CA PRO A 721 5.02 -26.03 -12.01
C PRO A 721 4.76 -24.55 -11.95
N MET A 722 4.33 -23.96 -13.07
CA MET A 722 3.96 -22.56 -13.09
C MET A 722 2.60 -22.37 -12.42
N THR A 723 2.61 -22.00 -11.16
CA THR A 723 1.39 -21.65 -10.43
C THR A 723 1.01 -20.18 -10.63
N VAL A 724 1.97 -19.34 -11.04
CA VAL A 724 1.78 -17.93 -11.41
C VAL A 724 2.47 -17.70 -12.74
N PRO A 725 1.81 -17.09 -13.75
CA PRO A 725 2.51 -16.68 -14.96
C PRO A 725 3.70 -15.80 -14.56
N PRO A 726 4.90 -16.06 -15.09
CA PRO A 726 6.03 -15.18 -14.82
C PRO A 726 5.67 -13.77 -15.27
N GLU A 727 6.02 -12.80 -14.48
CA GLU A 727 6.01 -11.41 -14.93
C GLU A 727 6.85 -11.32 -16.19
N THR A 728 6.21 -10.98 -17.31
CA THR A 728 6.87 -10.91 -18.61
C THR A 728 7.83 -9.74 -18.73
N ASP A 729 7.84 -8.86 -17.75
CA ASP A 729 8.79 -7.74 -17.66
C ASP A 729 9.42 -7.68 -16.27
N PRO A 730 10.74 -7.45 -16.19
CA PRO A 730 11.37 -7.11 -14.94
C PRO A 730 10.66 -5.87 -14.39
N THR A 731 10.19 -5.95 -13.16
CA THR A 731 9.57 -4.80 -12.48
C THR A 731 10.52 -3.62 -12.54
N VAL A 732 10.23 -2.68 -13.42
CA VAL A 732 11.01 -1.44 -13.48
C VAL A 732 10.69 -0.67 -12.22
N ALA A 733 11.73 -0.39 -11.46
CA ALA A 733 11.59 0.50 -10.33
C ALA A 733 10.94 1.82 -10.77
N VAL A 734 9.81 2.14 -10.13
CA VAL A 734 8.98 3.29 -10.50
C VAL A 734 9.59 4.56 -9.92
N PRO A 735 10.23 5.49 -10.70
CA PRO A 735 10.68 6.76 -10.15
C PRO A 735 9.51 7.73 -9.98
N VAL A 736 9.39 8.36 -8.82
CA VAL A 736 8.59 9.58 -8.70
C VAL A 736 9.41 10.70 -9.33
N VAL A 737 8.98 11.14 -10.52
CA VAL A 737 9.63 12.24 -11.22
C VAL A 737 9.22 13.55 -10.58
N PRO A 738 10.17 14.46 -10.25
CA PRO A 738 9.84 15.76 -9.71
C PRO A 738 8.92 16.50 -10.68
N LYS A 739 7.85 17.11 -10.15
CA LYS A 739 7.12 18.13 -10.91
C LYS A 739 8.09 19.26 -11.14
N VAL A 740 8.39 19.53 -12.42
CA VAL A 740 9.27 20.64 -12.77
C VAL A 740 8.58 21.94 -12.35
N CYS A 741 9.32 22.80 -11.65
CA CYS A 741 8.87 24.17 -11.30
C CYS A 741 8.72 25.01 -12.55
#